data_b5777191a8791cdf384f65703c3041ba
#
_entry.id   b5777191a8791cdf384f65703c3041ba
#
_cell.length_a   1.000
_cell.length_b   1.000
_cell.length_c   1.000
_cell.angle_alpha   90.00
_cell.angle_beta   90.00
_cell.angle_gamma   90.00
#
_symmetry.space_group_name_H-M   'P 1'
#
loop_
_entity.id
_entity.type
_entity.pdbx_description
1 polymer ?
#
loop_
_entity_poly.entity_id
_entity_poly.type
_entity_poly.pdbx_seq_one_letter_code
_entity_poly.pdbx_strand_id
1 'polypeptide(L)'
;MENRRETLLLQITGQLNHMTAAIPRGPKSAFRKVLLGTDNVRGLAELILDHTIKAISKGTGLTTAGEGLAIEMNKLTTFNLKSGTDRKVKYALISAGVEAFGSLKSLSYIDKVTERQGVMKLNKLDFISEDNLLFYYFEEQLTISELELPKEDYTYWTHPRKDGRTIVKKMPKSLTSQYTHTKMPRVYAALNAYGSTKFKVNEELLSVLMQMDEDKHMFIPKTIDSEEVSGALYSLMKFRRISEFVGEQAKKWYLANVSQQLMKKGLTTVQIDGRSKKYSKRKASGWFKEKTSEPLDLVRASSKRYEFDKVTFMARRMRNKTFHYDFQLDSRGRMYPVVNYFEPTGSDVAKGLLIFKNGVPVSDNVLYNLAIHTANCMGEDKLAMEDRVLFVWVHMDEILEAAENLTNSEWLNQFKSEKKTKFQLIAAVLEWKKYHEQGEDYVCHLPIGLDATNSGLQVLSAVTRDVIGAQETNVINHPDQEIGDAYMVIANSVLDNGFAYNNYEELDSKAWRKLCKRPTMSYYYDAGRECIQEQTYDDRRDHGVDVLSRMTFDDASYVGTAIYDGVESAFPRQTQAKEALKAGVEEALRNNGGKALVTWKTASGFTAFQDYSRIETGRVNCSFAGKLVQLSFQLFIDKPMKSDHSKGISANFVHSQDAALLSLTIANLAEKGVKSFMMIHDQFSVNAEETSLLLETFKETFIEIFEEDQLGDTLRAFGLQTNPVGYGDLDIQDVMEAKYIIS
;
A
#
# COMPACT_ATOMS: atom_id res chain seq x y z
N MET A 1 17.22 -29.09 12.77
CA MET A 1 16.97 -28.28 11.54
C MET A 1 18.06 -28.42 10.49
N GLU A 2 19.31 -28.15 10.81
CA GLU A 2 20.44 -28.32 9.86
C GLU A 2 20.51 -29.70 9.20
N ASN A 3 20.26 -30.75 9.95
CA ASN A 3 20.32 -32.14 9.46
C ASN A 3 19.27 -32.47 8.37
N ARG A 4 18.14 -31.73 8.31
CA ARG A 4 17.05 -31.97 7.33
C ARG A 4 17.27 -31.19 6.04
N ARG A 5 17.74 -29.94 6.14
CA ARG A 5 18.13 -29.17 4.96
C ARG A 5 19.24 -29.92 4.21
N GLU A 6 20.18 -30.50 4.95
CA GLU A 6 21.28 -31.30 4.39
C GLU A 6 20.76 -32.56 3.70
N THR A 7 19.83 -33.28 4.34
CA THR A 7 19.19 -34.45 3.73
C THR A 7 18.48 -34.11 2.42
N LEU A 8 17.70 -33.02 2.40
CA LEU A 8 17.05 -32.50 1.20
C LEU A 8 18.04 -32.13 0.10
N LEU A 9 19.12 -31.44 0.44
CA LEU A 9 20.17 -31.05 -0.48
C LEU A 9 20.86 -32.26 -1.10
N LEU A 10 21.12 -33.29 -0.30
CA LEU A 10 21.67 -34.55 -0.79
C LEU A 10 20.73 -35.25 -1.78
N GLN A 11 19.43 -35.29 -1.50
CA GLN A 11 18.43 -35.86 -2.39
C GLN A 11 18.32 -35.09 -3.71
N ILE A 12 18.23 -33.76 -3.65
CA ILE A 12 18.17 -32.89 -4.85
C ILE A 12 19.45 -33.05 -5.67
N THR A 13 20.60 -33.03 -5.01
CA THR A 13 21.92 -33.23 -5.68
C THR A 13 21.98 -34.57 -6.37
N GLY A 14 21.54 -35.65 -5.69
CA GLY A 14 21.44 -37.00 -6.27
C GLY A 14 20.54 -37.04 -7.50
N GLN A 15 19.38 -36.38 -7.46
CA GLN A 15 18.46 -36.31 -8.60
C GLN A 15 19.08 -35.50 -9.77
N LEU A 16 19.73 -34.40 -9.50
CA LEU A 16 20.40 -33.61 -10.55
C LEU A 16 21.54 -34.39 -11.19
N ASN A 17 22.32 -35.15 -10.43
CA ASN A 17 23.35 -36.05 -10.93
C ASN A 17 22.75 -37.15 -11.81
N HIS A 18 21.66 -37.77 -11.37
CA HIS A 18 20.95 -38.77 -12.19
C HIS A 18 20.43 -38.17 -13.51
N MET A 19 19.85 -36.95 -13.46
CA MET A 19 19.42 -36.21 -14.66
C MET A 19 20.58 -35.93 -15.61
N THR A 20 21.78 -35.64 -15.09
CA THR A 20 22.99 -35.40 -15.88
C THR A 20 23.42 -36.66 -16.60
N ALA A 21 23.44 -37.82 -15.91
CA ALA A 21 23.80 -39.12 -16.46
C ALA A 21 22.82 -39.63 -17.52
N ALA A 22 21.54 -39.30 -17.41
CA ALA A 22 20.45 -39.79 -18.26
C ALA A 22 20.13 -38.90 -19.47
N ILE A 23 20.98 -37.93 -19.83
CA ILE A 23 20.68 -36.98 -20.92
C ILE A 23 20.75 -37.68 -22.30
N PRO A 24 19.62 -37.76 -23.05
CA PRO A 24 19.60 -38.35 -24.37
C PRO A 24 20.41 -37.55 -25.40
N ARG A 25 20.89 -38.20 -26.45
CA ARG A 25 21.43 -37.52 -27.62
C ARG A 25 20.30 -36.79 -28.36
N GLY A 26 20.34 -35.47 -28.47
CA GLY A 26 19.30 -34.64 -29.13
C GLY A 26 19.30 -33.19 -28.68
N PRO A 27 18.33 -32.35 -29.15
CA PRO A 27 18.18 -30.96 -28.71
C PRO A 27 17.98 -30.92 -27.21
N LYS A 28 18.83 -30.22 -26.47
CA LYS A 28 18.78 -30.12 -25.00
C LYS A 28 17.96 -28.91 -24.59
N SER A 29 17.11 -29.07 -23.58
CA SER A 29 16.44 -27.94 -22.97
C SER A 29 17.41 -26.93 -22.35
N ALA A 30 16.97 -25.71 -22.13
CA ALA A 30 17.81 -24.65 -21.55
C ALA A 30 18.34 -25.07 -20.17
N PHE A 31 17.50 -25.70 -19.32
CA PHE A 31 17.91 -26.21 -18.00
C PHE A 31 18.97 -27.31 -18.09
N ARG A 32 18.78 -28.28 -18.99
CA ARG A 32 19.77 -29.34 -19.19
C ARG A 32 21.13 -28.84 -19.67
N LYS A 33 21.14 -27.77 -20.47
CA LYS A 33 22.40 -27.09 -20.86
C LYS A 33 23.08 -26.45 -19.65
N VAL A 34 22.33 -25.80 -18.76
CA VAL A 34 22.83 -25.26 -17.50
C VAL A 34 23.40 -26.37 -16.63
N LEU A 35 22.67 -27.47 -16.46
CA LEU A 35 23.08 -28.61 -15.64
C LEU A 35 24.38 -29.26 -16.14
N LEU A 36 24.58 -29.37 -17.47
CA LEU A 36 25.78 -29.89 -18.05
C LEU A 36 26.98 -28.92 -18.01
N GLY A 37 26.72 -27.63 -17.89
CA GLY A 37 27.76 -26.59 -17.81
C GLY A 37 28.15 -26.21 -16.39
N THR A 38 27.66 -26.95 -15.37
CA THR A 38 27.99 -26.67 -13.94
C THR A 38 28.87 -27.75 -13.35
N ASP A 39 29.99 -27.35 -12.75
CA ASP A 39 30.85 -28.22 -11.95
C ASP A 39 30.40 -28.28 -10.49
N ASN A 40 29.47 -27.39 -10.07
CA ASN A 40 28.93 -27.30 -8.71
C ASN A 40 27.46 -27.70 -8.68
N VAL A 41 27.17 -28.99 -8.84
CA VAL A 41 25.79 -29.51 -8.79
C VAL A 41 25.13 -29.30 -7.43
N ARG A 42 25.90 -29.34 -6.34
CA ARG A 42 25.41 -29.07 -4.99
C ARG A 42 24.99 -27.60 -4.84
N GLY A 43 25.82 -26.67 -5.26
CA GLY A 43 25.45 -25.23 -5.26
C GLY A 43 24.22 -24.94 -6.12
N LEU A 44 24.03 -25.69 -7.22
CA LEU A 44 22.81 -25.59 -8.02
C LEU A 44 21.58 -26.14 -7.25
N ALA A 45 21.74 -27.24 -6.52
CA ALA A 45 20.68 -27.79 -5.67
C ALA A 45 20.26 -26.82 -4.55
N GLU A 46 21.23 -26.19 -3.89
CA GLU A 46 20.98 -25.15 -2.87
C GLU A 46 20.20 -23.98 -3.46
N LEU A 47 20.62 -23.47 -4.61
CA LEU A 47 19.96 -22.36 -5.29
C LEU A 47 18.51 -22.69 -5.69
N ILE A 48 18.26 -23.89 -6.23
CA ILE A 48 16.91 -24.37 -6.58
C ILE A 48 16.04 -24.45 -5.33
N LEU A 49 16.56 -25.01 -4.24
CA LEU A 49 15.83 -25.13 -2.98
C LEU A 49 15.45 -23.75 -2.41
N ASP A 50 16.44 -22.85 -2.29
CA ASP A 50 16.24 -21.53 -1.73
C ASP A 50 15.25 -20.68 -2.56
N HIS A 51 15.36 -20.73 -3.90
CA HIS A 51 14.39 -20.06 -4.76
C HIS A 51 12.99 -20.69 -4.72
N THR A 52 12.88 -21.99 -4.49
CA THR A 52 11.58 -22.66 -4.32
C THR A 52 10.93 -22.20 -3.03
N ILE A 53 11.64 -22.23 -1.92
CA ILE A 53 11.19 -21.72 -0.63
C ILE A 53 10.71 -20.28 -0.78
N LYS A 54 11.54 -19.42 -1.38
CA LYS A 54 11.24 -18.01 -1.62
C LYS A 54 10.01 -17.76 -2.50
N ALA A 55 9.83 -18.56 -3.54
CA ALA A 55 8.69 -18.46 -4.44
C ALA A 55 7.38 -18.87 -3.74
N ILE A 56 7.41 -19.91 -2.92
CA ILE A 56 6.25 -20.40 -2.16
C ILE A 56 5.83 -19.36 -1.12
N SER A 57 6.76 -18.84 -0.31
CA SER A 57 6.48 -17.89 0.77
C SER A 57 5.92 -16.56 0.26
N LYS A 58 6.48 -16.05 -0.84
CA LYS A 58 6.01 -14.79 -1.46
C LYS A 58 4.78 -14.98 -2.35
N GLY A 59 4.30 -16.20 -2.52
CA GLY A 59 3.22 -16.52 -3.46
C GLY A 59 3.53 -16.08 -4.90
N THR A 60 4.83 -16.11 -5.28
CA THR A 60 5.30 -15.65 -6.59
C THR A 60 4.81 -16.58 -7.69
N GLY A 61 4.34 -16.02 -8.81
CA GLY A 61 3.95 -16.81 -9.98
C GLY A 61 5.10 -17.64 -10.53
N LEU A 62 4.84 -18.86 -11.00
CA LEU A 62 5.85 -19.80 -11.50
C LEU A 62 6.73 -19.19 -12.61
N THR A 63 6.15 -18.35 -13.46
CA THR A 63 6.89 -17.63 -14.53
C THR A 63 7.96 -16.70 -13.97
N THR A 64 7.57 -15.85 -13.00
CA THR A 64 8.48 -14.87 -12.38
C THR A 64 9.53 -15.57 -11.51
N ALA A 65 9.13 -16.60 -10.76
CA ALA A 65 10.05 -17.41 -9.97
C ALA A 65 11.08 -18.14 -10.86
N GLY A 66 10.63 -18.71 -11.98
CA GLY A 66 11.50 -19.39 -12.94
C GLY A 66 12.48 -18.45 -13.62
N GLU A 67 12.04 -17.25 -14.01
CA GLU A 67 12.95 -16.23 -14.56
C GLU A 67 14.04 -15.83 -13.55
N GLY A 68 13.63 -15.56 -12.29
CA GLY A 68 14.56 -15.21 -11.21
C GLY A 68 15.56 -16.31 -10.90
N LEU A 69 15.12 -17.55 -10.77
CA LEU A 69 15.99 -18.70 -10.55
C LEU A 69 17.01 -18.86 -11.70
N ALA A 70 16.58 -18.74 -12.97
CA ALA A 70 17.44 -18.88 -14.12
C ALA A 70 18.53 -17.80 -14.19
N ILE A 71 18.23 -16.58 -13.78
CA ILE A 71 19.23 -15.49 -13.68
C ILE A 71 20.32 -15.85 -12.69
N GLU A 72 19.97 -16.39 -11.52
CA GLU A 72 20.96 -16.80 -10.52
C GLU A 72 21.72 -18.07 -10.94
N MET A 73 21.04 -19.07 -11.52
CA MET A 73 21.70 -20.26 -12.07
C MET A 73 22.77 -19.89 -13.11
N ASN A 74 22.53 -18.83 -13.88
CA ASN A 74 23.48 -18.35 -14.88
C ASN A 74 24.80 -17.86 -14.27
N LYS A 75 24.82 -17.47 -13.00
CA LYS A 75 26.04 -17.07 -12.29
C LYS A 75 26.89 -18.27 -11.86
N LEU A 76 26.28 -19.45 -11.72
CA LEU A 76 26.93 -20.67 -11.28
C LEU A 76 27.44 -21.55 -12.42
N THR A 77 27.20 -21.19 -13.67
CA THR A 77 27.50 -22.02 -14.84
C THR A 77 28.34 -21.30 -15.87
N THR A 78 29.08 -22.06 -16.64
CA THR A 78 29.79 -21.56 -17.82
C THR A 78 28.87 -21.31 -19.02
N PHE A 79 27.62 -21.74 -18.92
CA PHE A 79 26.61 -21.56 -19.96
C PHE A 79 25.93 -20.17 -19.82
N ASN A 80 26.36 -19.24 -20.66
CA ASN A 80 25.89 -17.86 -20.62
C ASN A 80 24.50 -17.72 -21.22
N LEU A 81 23.46 -17.76 -20.35
CA LEU A 81 22.12 -17.33 -20.67
C LEU A 81 22.14 -15.79 -20.72
N LYS A 82 22.01 -15.20 -21.89
CA LYS A 82 21.95 -13.74 -22.02
C LYS A 82 20.87 -13.17 -21.14
N SER A 83 21.17 -12.15 -20.35
CA SER A 83 20.17 -11.37 -19.62
C SER A 83 19.60 -10.28 -20.55
N GLY A 84 18.28 -10.07 -20.52
CA GLY A 84 17.64 -9.02 -21.31
C GLY A 84 16.12 -9.11 -21.35
N THR A 85 15.50 -8.06 -21.86
CA THR A 85 14.04 -7.94 -22.03
C THR A 85 13.53 -8.55 -23.34
N ASP A 86 14.45 -9.02 -24.22
CA ASP A 86 14.09 -9.66 -25.48
C ASP A 86 13.23 -10.91 -25.26
N ARG A 87 12.21 -11.09 -26.08
CA ARG A 87 11.24 -12.18 -25.97
C ARG A 87 11.90 -13.57 -25.98
N LYS A 88 12.94 -13.77 -26.80
CA LYS A 88 13.64 -15.07 -26.92
C LYS A 88 14.47 -15.34 -25.67
N VAL A 89 15.10 -14.31 -25.11
CA VAL A 89 15.89 -14.42 -23.89
C VAL A 89 14.98 -14.73 -22.70
N LYS A 90 13.87 -14.01 -22.52
CA LYS A 90 12.89 -14.31 -21.50
C LYS A 90 12.31 -15.72 -21.62
N TYR A 91 12.02 -16.15 -22.84
CA TYR A 91 11.57 -17.53 -23.10
C TYR A 91 12.56 -18.55 -22.55
N ALA A 92 13.86 -18.40 -22.86
CA ALA A 92 14.90 -19.32 -22.44
C ALA A 92 15.06 -19.33 -20.90
N LEU A 93 15.06 -18.14 -20.26
CA LEU A 93 15.18 -18.01 -18.81
C LEU A 93 14.01 -18.66 -18.09
N ILE A 94 12.77 -18.33 -18.46
CA ILE A 94 11.55 -18.90 -17.84
C ILE A 94 11.54 -20.42 -18.01
N SER A 95 11.83 -20.91 -19.22
CA SER A 95 11.86 -22.36 -19.49
C SER A 95 12.88 -23.09 -18.61
N ALA A 96 14.09 -22.55 -18.48
CA ALA A 96 15.16 -23.15 -17.67
C ALA A 96 14.79 -23.20 -16.19
N GLY A 97 14.30 -22.08 -15.63
CA GLY A 97 13.94 -22.02 -14.20
C GLY A 97 12.72 -22.87 -13.85
N VAL A 98 11.69 -22.87 -14.70
CA VAL A 98 10.49 -23.71 -14.51
C VAL A 98 10.82 -25.20 -14.58
N GLU A 99 11.70 -25.59 -15.49
CA GLU A 99 12.16 -26.99 -15.57
C GLU A 99 12.99 -27.38 -14.33
N ALA A 100 13.80 -26.46 -13.79
CA ALA A 100 14.52 -26.64 -12.53
C ALA A 100 13.56 -26.87 -11.34
N PHE A 101 12.50 -26.07 -11.20
CA PHE A 101 11.46 -26.32 -10.20
C PHE A 101 10.73 -27.65 -10.42
N GLY A 102 10.52 -28.02 -11.67
CA GLY A 102 9.92 -29.31 -12.03
C GLY A 102 10.73 -30.50 -11.56
N SER A 103 12.05 -30.38 -11.40
CA SER A 103 12.90 -31.43 -10.84
C SER A 103 12.57 -31.74 -9.38
N LEU A 104 12.16 -30.72 -8.58
CA LEU A 104 11.72 -30.95 -7.21
C LEU A 104 10.36 -31.65 -7.13
N LYS A 105 9.45 -31.36 -8.07
CA LYS A 105 8.17 -32.07 -8.11
C LYS A 105 8.33 -33.56 -8.39
N SER A 106 9.32 -33.94 -9.22
CA SER A 106 9.62 -35.36 -9.47
C SER A 106 10.09 -36.13 -8.24
N LEU A 107 10.54 -35.40 -7.19
CA LEU A 107 10.88 -35.92 -5.88
C LEU A 107 9.68 -35.90 -4.89
N SER A 108 8.48 -35.60 -5.37
CA SER A 108 7.25 -35.46 -4.55
C SER A 108 7.29 -34.32 -3.50
N TYR A 109 8.21 -33.36 -3.62
CA TYR A 109 8.32 -32.24 -2.69
C TYR A 109 7.41 -31.06 -3.02
N ILE A 110 6.88 -30.99 -4.24
CA ILE A 110 5.91 -29.98 -4.67
C ILE A 110 4.67 -30.70 -5.18
N ASP A 111 3.59 -30.67 -4.41
CA ASP A 111 2.41 -31.46 -4.75
C ASP A 111 1.42 -30.73 -5.67
N LYS A 112 1.24 -29.44 -5.53
CA LYS A 112 0.27 -28.68 -6.33
C LYS A 112 0.86 -27.45 -6.98
N VAL A 113 0.50 -27.27 -8.25
CA VAL A 113 0.61 -26.00 -8.97
C VAL A 113 -0.81 -25.54 -9.28
N THR A 114 -1.23 -24.39 -8.75
CA THR A 114 -2.55 -23.84 -9.05
C THR A 114 -2.47 -22.81 -10.17
N GLU A 115 -3.41 -22.92 -11.10
CA GLU A 115 -3.64 -21.91 -12.10
C GLU A 115 -4.65 -20.89 -11.56
N ARG A 116 -4.21 -19.66 -11.34
CA ARG A 116 -5.07 -18.56 -10.91
C ARG A 116 -4.92 -17.40 -11.89
N GLN A 117 -6.01 -17.03 -12.58
CA GLN A 117 -6.01 -15.94 -13.57
C GLN A 117 -4.97 -16.12 -14.71
N GLY A 118 -4.72 -17.35 -15.16
CA GLY A 118 -3.71 -17.64 -16.17
C GLY A 118 -2.26 -17.59 -15.66
N VAL A 119 -2.05 -17.47 -14.35
CA VAL A 119 -0.74 -17.52 -13.70
C VAL A 119 -0.65 -18.77 -12.87
N MET A 120 0.27 -19.68 -13.21
CA MET A 120 0.58 -20.83 -12.38
C MET A 120 1.44 -20.39 -11.20
N LYS A 121 1.07 -20.79 -10.00
CA LYS A 121 1.82 -20.56 -8.77
C LYS A 121 2.23 -21.89 -8.14
N LEU A 122 3.42 -21.90 -7.56
CA LEU A 122 3.82 -22.96 -6.65
C LEU A 122 3.01 -22.78 -5.36
N ASN A 123 2.19 -23.77 -5.00
CA ASN A 123 1.46 -23.78 -3.75
C ASN A 123 2.28 -24.44 -2.64
N LYS A 124 1.84 -24.24 -1.40
CA LYS A 124 2.33 -24.99 -0.25
C LYS A 124 2.40 -26.49 -0.60
N LEU A 125 3.46 -27.10 -0.16
CA LEU A 125 3.62 -28.55 -0.21
C LEU A 125 2.55 -29.21 0.65
N ASP A 126 1.55 -29.83 0.03
CA ASP A 126 0.61 -30.71 0.74
C ASP A 126 1.30 -32.06 0.96
N PHE A 127 1.96 -32.23 2.08
CA PHE A 127 2.41 -33.55 2.54
C PHE A 127 1.29 -34.19 3.33
N ILE A 128 0.51 -35.05 2.69
CA ILE A 128 -0.36 -36.01 3.34
C ILE A 128 0.45 -37.30 3.48
N SER A 129 1.32 -37.37 4.45
CA SER A 129 1.85 -38.61 5.00
C SER A 129 2.40 -38.35 6.39
N GLU A 130 2.48 -39.39 7.20
CA GLU A 130 2.83 -39.37 8.62
C GLU A 130 4.17 -38.71 8.99
N ASP A 131 4.96 -38.29 8.01
CA ASP A 131 6.15 -37.44 8.17
C ASP A 131 5.83 -35.93 7.98
N ASN A 132 4.95 -35.42 8.81
CA ASN A 132 4.65 -33.96 8.94
C ASN A 132 5.89 -33.09 9.21
N LEU A 133 7.06 -33.66 9.33
CA LEU A 133 8.30 -33.02 9.71
C LEU A 133 8.90 -32.14 8.59
N LEU A 134 8.67 -32.45 7.31
CA LEU A 134 9.13 -31.60 6.19
C LEU A 134 8.25 -30.39 6.00
N PHE A 135 6.95 -30.53 6.22
CA PHE A 135 6.01 -29.39 6.20
C PHE A 135 6.36 -28.38 7.30
N TYR A 136 6.59 -28.81 8.53
CA TYR A 136 7.05 -27.97 9.63
C TYR A 136 8.42 -27.33 9.33
N TYR A 137 9.33 -28.05 8.71
CA TYR A 137 10.62 -27.50 8.30
C TYR A 137 10.47 -26.40 7.26
N PHE A 138 9.67 -26.60 6.22
CA PHE A 138 9.42 -25.60 5.20
C PHE A 138 8.62 -24.43 5.76
N GLU A 139 7.61 -24.67 6.57
CA GLU A 139 6.81 -23.62 7.18
C GLU A 139 7.63 -22.80 8.18
N GLU A 140 8.47 -23.43 8.96
CA GLU A 140 9.38 -22.77 9.91
C GLU A 140 10.54 -22.06 9.19
N GLN A 141 11.11 -22.64 8.14
CA GLN A 141 12.10 -21.97 7.28
C GLN A 141 11.48 -20.83 6.48
N LEU A 142 10.29 -21.00 5.93
CA LEU A 142 9.52 -19.94 5.28
C LEU A 142 9.25 -18.77 6.22
N THR A 143 9.00 -19.07 7.49
CA THR A 143 8.74 -18.06 8.51
C THR A 143 10.00 -17.35 8.97
N ILE A 144 11.14 -18.05 9.03
CA ILE A 144 12.41 -17.53 9.58
C ILE A 144 13.32 -16.92 8.50
N SER A 145 13.48 -17.57 7.34
CA SER A 145 14.45 -17.16 6.33
C SER A 145 13.97 -16.07 5.38
N GLU A 146 12.65 -15.85 5.29
CA GLU A 146 12.06 -14.92 4.32
C GLU A 146 11.44 -13.67 4.93
N LEU A 147 11.22 -13.66 6.23
CA LEU A 147 10.90 -12.43 6.94
C LEU A 147 12.20 -11.69 7.19
N GLU A 148 12.50 -10.71 6.35
CA GLU A 148 13.58 -9.77 6.63
C GLU A 148 13.25 -9.06 7.94
N LEU A 149 13.97 -9.44 9.00
CA LEU A 149 13.84 -8.79 10.31
C LEU A 149 14.47 -7.39 10.25
N PRO A 150 13.98 -6.46 11.10
CA PRO A 150 14.66 -5.21 11.33
C PRO A 150 16.12 -5.45 11.77
N LYS A 151 17.02 -4.56 11.42
CA LYS A 151 18.45 -4.69 11.69
C LYS A 151 18.80 -4.21 13.08
N GLU A 152 19.67 -4.94 13.79
CA GLU A 152 20.21 -4.50 15.07
C GLU A 152 21.22 -3.35 14.88
N ASP A 153 21.98 -3.39 13.77
CA ASP A 153 22.92 -2.32 13.41
C ASP A 153 22.41 -1.49 12.23
N TYR A 154 22.52 -0.17 12.35
CA TYR A 154 22.18 0.75 11.28
C TYR A 154 23.31 0.93 10.28
N THR A 155 22.99 0.85 8.99
CA THR A 155 23.92 1.10 7.88
C THR A 155 23.52 2.33 7.10
N TYR A 156 24.35 3.37 7.12
CA TYR A 156 24.12 4.62 6.38
C TYR A 156 23.95 4.40 4.89
N TRP A 157 23.02 5.16 4.29
CA TRP A 157 22.92 5.25 2.85
C TRP A 157 24.11 5.97 2.28
N THR A 158 24.88 5.23 1.46
CA THR A 158 25.99 5.73 0.64
C THR A 158 25.71 5.43 -0.82
N HIS A 159 26.30 6.15 -1.76
CA HIS A 159 26.11 5.88 -3.17
C HIS A 159 27.47 5.57 -3.84
N PRO A 160 27.66 4.40 -4.48
CA PRO A 160 26.77 3.24 -4.49
C PRO A 160 26.78 2.48 -3.14
N ARG A 161 25.67 1.84 -2.82
CA ARG A 161 25.59 1.03 -1.60
C ARG A 161 26.36 -0.30 -1.77
N LYS A 162 27.05 -0.75 -0.71
CA LYS A 162 27.89 -1.97 -0.76
C LYS A 162 27.10 -3.26 -1.02
N ASP A 163 25.81 -3.30 -0.59
CA ASP A 163 24.90 -4.44 -0.80
C ASP A 163 24.23 -4.46 -2.20
N GLY A 164 24.57 -3.51 -3.08
CA GLY A 164 24.05 -3.41 -4.43
C GLY A 164 22.59 -2.90 -4.51
N ARG A 165 21.94 -2.53 -3.40
CA ARG A 165 20.61 -1.95 -3.43
C ARG A 165 20.65 -0.56 -4.05
N THR A 166 19.63 -0.22 -4.85
CA THR A 166 19.42 1.13 -5.36
C THR A 166 18.54 1.91 -4.38
N ILE A 167 18.80 3.23 -4.27
CA ILE A 167 18.02 4.10 -3.39
C ILE A 167 16.55 4.17 -3.80
N VAL A 168 16.26 4.08 -5.10
CA VAL A 168 14.92 4.06 -5.66
C VAL A 168 14.57 2.66 -6.14
N LYS A 169 13.43 2.14 -5.70
CA LYS A 169 12.92 0.82 -6.08
C LYS A 169 12.55 0.82 -7.58
N LYS A 170 13.00 -0.19 -8.31
CA LYS A 170 12.76 -0.33 -9.76
C LYS A 170 13.21 0.88 -10.61
N MET A 171 14.30 1.51 -10.22
CA MET A 171 14.87 2.68 -10.87
C MET A 171 15.23 2.41 -12.35
N PRO A 172 14.79 3.25 -13.31
CA PRO A 172 15.26 3.20 -14.67
C PRO A 172 16.77 3.50 -14.75
N LYS A 173 17.52 2.71 -15.52
CA LYS A 173 18.98 2.88 -15.66
C LYS A 173 19.37 4.27 -16.15
N SER A 174 18.56 4.88 -17.01
CA SER A 174 18.77 6.24 -17.53
C SER A 174 18.73 7.33 -16.45
N LEU A 175 18.10 7.06 -15.30
CA LEU A 175 17.98 8.03 -14.21
C LEU A 175 19.02 7.84 -13.08
N THR A 176 19.91 6.85 -13.17
CA THR A 176 20.89 6.56 -12.11
C THR A 176 21.70 7.78 -11.67
N SER A 177 22.09 8.63 -12.64
CA SER A 177 22.86 9.85 -12.36
C SER A 177 22.04 10.97 -11.67
N GLN A 178 20.72 10.83 -11.56
CA GLN A 178 19.87 11.80 -10.86
C GLN A 178 19.83 11.55 -9.36
N TYR A 179 20.03 10.31 -8.91
CA TYR A 179 19.88 9.91 -7.51
C TYR A 179 21.22 9.83 -6.77
N THR A 180 21.99 10.91 -6.85
CA THR A 180 23.28 11.02 -6.15
C THR A 180 23.14 11.92 -4.93
N HIS A 181 24.02 11.75 -3.94
CA HIS A 181 24.07 12.59 -2.76
C HIS A 181 24.19 14.09 -3.10
N THR A 182 24.97 14.43 -4.13
CA THR A 182 25.15 15.82 -4.56
C THR A 182 23.90 16.45 -5.17
N LYS A 183 23.00 15.67 -5.75
CA LYS A 183 21.76 16.18 -6.36
C LYS A 183 20.58 16.25 -5.42
N MET A 184 20.57 15.43 -4.37
CA MET A 184 19.48 15.38 -3.38
C MET A 184 20.03 15.17 -1.96
N PRO A 185 20.91 16.07 -1.47
CA PRO A 185 21.58 15.89 -0.17
C PRO A 185 20.60 15.79 1.00
N ARG A 186 19.53 16.57 0.99
CA ARG A 186 18.52 16.58 2.04
C ARG A 186 17.69 15.28 2.08
N VAL A 187 17.43 14.65 0.93
CA VAL A 187 16.78 13.32 0.89
C VAL A 187 17.67 12.25 1.51
N TYR A 188 19.00 12.30 1.25
CA TYR A 188 19.95 11.40 1.91
C TYR A 188 20.03 11.67 3.41
N ALA A 189 20.04 12.94 3.82
CA ALA A 189 19.99 13.32 5.24
C ALA A 189 18.73 12.76 5.92
N ALA A 190 17.56 12.91 5.30
CA ALA A 190 16.31 12.38 5.81
C ALA A 190 16.31 10.85 5.92
N LEU A 191 16.76 10.13 4.88
CA LEU A 191 16.85 8.67 4.90
C LEU A 191 17.79 8.18 6.01
N ASN A 192 18.92 8.87 6.24
CA ASN A 192 19.87 8.52 7.27
C ASN A 192 19.34 8.87 8.67
N ALA A 193 18.69 10.01 8.84
CA ALA A 193 18.08 10.40 10.11
C ALA A 193 16.97 9.42 10.50
N TYR A 194 16.04 9.14 9.58
CA TYR A 194 14.95 8.18 9.84
C TYR A 194 15.47 6.76 10.05
N GLY A 195 16.38 6.28 9.20
CA GLY A 195 16.96 4.95 9.33
C GLY A 195 17.76 4.77 10.60
N SER A 196 18.38 5.82 11.15
CA SER A 196 19.12 5.79 12.41
C SER A 196 18.24 5.77 13.67
N THR A 197 16.92 5.96 13.53
CA THR A 197 15.97 5.84 14.64
C THR A 197 16.08 4.47 15.29
N LYS A 198 16.19 4.47 16.62
CA LYS A 198 16.26 3.27 17.43
C LYS A 198 14.89 2.87 17.91
N PHE A 199 14.43 1.69 17.48
CA PHE A 199 13.17 1.10 17.91
C PHE A 199 13.39 -0.05 18.90
N LYS A 200 12.38 -0.32 19.71
CA LYS A 200 12.22 -1.53 20.52
C LYS A 200 10.77 -2.02 20.45
N VAL A 201 10.54 -3.24 20.85
CA VAL A 201 9.20 -3.81 20.96
C VAL A 201 8.51 -3.28 22.22
N ASN A 202 7.24 -2.93 22.12
CA ASN A 202 6.37 -2.74 23.30
C ASN A 202 6.04 -4.14 23.86
N GLU A 203 6.84 -4.58 24.84
CA GLU A 203 6.77 -5.94 25.38
C GLU A 203 5.51 -6.18 26.21
N GLU A 204 5.02 -5.14 26.88
CA GLU A 204 3.80 -5.21 27.65
C GLU A 204 2.59 -5.42 26.73
N LEU A 205 2.45 -4.59 25.69
CA LEU A 205 1.43 -4.79 24.68
C LEU A 205 1.56 -6.16 24.01
N LEU A 206 2.78 -6.61 23.68
CA LEU A 206 2.98 -7.92 23.08
C LEU A 206 2.47 -9.06 23.99
N SER A 207 2.70 -8.95 25.30
CA SER A 207 2.23 -9.93 26.28
C SER A 207 0.70 -9.93 26.36
N VAL A 208 0.07 -8.74 26.39
CA VAL A 208 -1.38 -8.58 26.36
C VAL A 208 -1.99 -9.19 25.08
N LEU A 209 -1.39 -8.91 23.91
CA LEU A 209 -1.89 -9.44 22.65
C LEU A 209 -1.80 -10.97 22.56
N MET A 210 -0.76 -11.56 23.17
CA MET A 210 -0.63 -13.02 23.23
C MET A 210 -1.70 -13.63 24.13
N GLN A 211 -1.96 -13.02 25.28
CA GLN A 211 -3.04 -13.46 26.17
C GLN A 211 -4.40 -13.35 25.49
N MET A 212 -4.68 -12.18 24.84
CA MET A 212 -5.91 -11.99 24.08
C MET A 212 -6.09 -13.01 22.93
N ASP A 213 -5.00 -13.47 22.32
CA ASP A 213 -5.05 -14.48 21.27
C ASP A 213 -5.39 -15.87 21.84
N GLU A 214 -4.80 -16.25 22.96
CA GLU A 214 -5.14 -17.48 23.70
C GLU A 214 -6.61 -17.50 24.12
N ASP A 215 -7.11 -16.38 24.64
CA ASP A 215 -8.49 -16.18 25.10
C ASP A 215 -9.49 -15.99 23.93
N LYS A 216 -9.01 -15.98 22.68
CA LYS A 216 -9.83 -15.70 21.48
C LYS A 216 -10.62 -14.39 21.58
N HIS A 217 -9.99 -13.36 22.15
CA HIS A 217 -10.60 -12.07 22.35
C HIS A 217 -11.07 -11.43 21.03
N MET A 218 -12.17 -10.67 21.07
CA MET A 218 -12.80 -10.11 19.87
C MET A 218 -11.93 -9.12 19.08
N PHE A 219 -10.90 -8.54 19.68
CA PHE A 219 -9.94 -7.66 18.97
C PHE A 219 -8.96 -8.43 18.09
N ILE A 220 -8.72 -9.68 18.40
CA ILE A 220 -7.80 -10.52 17.64
C ILE A 220 -8.51 -11.07 16.40
N PRO A 221 -7.89 -10.99 15.21
CA PRO A 221 -8.46 -11.58 14.01
C PRO A 221 -8.69 -13.08 14.18
N LYS A 222 -9.89 -13.56 13.85
CA LYS A 222 -10.26 -14.97 13.99
C LYS A 222 -9.42 -15.84 13.06
N THR A 223 -9.02 -16.99 13.57
CA THR A 223 -8.49 -18.07 12.72
C THR A 223 -9.62 -18.66 11.89
N ILE A 224 -9.44 -18.69 10.59
CA ILE A 224 -10.42 -19.25 9.64
C ILE A 224 -9.82 -20.52 9.06
N ASP A 225 -10.64 -21.57 8.98
CA ASP A 225 -10.23 -22.83 8.42
C ASP A 225 -9.76 -22.70 6.97
N SER A 226 -8.71 -23.42 6.62
CA SER A 226 -8.13 -23.38 5.26
C SER A 226 -9.10 -23.90 4.19
N GLU A 227 -10.00 -24.81 4.54
CA GLU A 227 -11.02 -25.33 3.63
C GLU A 227 -12.10 -24.26 3.38
N GLU A 228 -12.51 -23.50 4.40
CA GLU A 228 -13.43 -22.37 4.24
C GLU A 228 -12.84 -21.29 3.34
N VAL A 229 -11.57 -20.92 3.55
CA VAL A 229 -10.87 -19.95 2.69
C VAL A 229 -10.75 -20.47 1.25
N SER A 230 -10.42 -21.76 1.08
CA SER A 230 -10.33 -22.38 -0.24
C SER A 230 -11.69 -22.43 -0.93
N GLY A 231 -12.75 -22.74 -0.19
CA GLY A 231 -14.14 -22.68 -0.67
C GLY A 231 -14.57 -21.29 -1.09
N ALA A 232 -14.22 -20.28 -0.30
CA ALA A 232 -14.48 -18.86 -0.64
C ALA A 232 -13.74 -18.44 -1.92
N LEU A 233 -12.46 -18.79 -2.05
CA LEU A 233 -11.67 -18.50 -3.25
C LEU A 233 -12.23 -19.20 -4.50
N TYR A 234 -12.66 -20.46 -4.37
CA TYR A 234 -13.33 -21.17 -5.46
C TYR A 234 -14.63 -20.49 -5.87
N SER A 235 -15.44 -20.07 -4.89
CA SER A 235 -16.68 -19.33 -5.12
C SER A 235 -16.43 -18.01 -5.86
N LEU A 236 -15.42 -17.24 -5.46
CA LEU A 236 -15.02 -16.00 -6.14
C LEU A 236 -14.65 -16.25 -7.61
N MET A 237 -13.90 -17.31 -7.90
CA MET A 237 -13.55 -17.67 -9.28
C MET A 237 -14.77 -18.07 -10.09
N LYS A 238 -15.69 -18.85 -9.50
CA LYS A 238 -16.94 -19.25 -10.12
C LYS A 238 -17.83 -18.05 -10.42
N PHE A 239 -18.03 -17.14 -9.44
CA PHE A 239 -18.85 -15.95 -9.61
C PHE A 239 -18.28 -15.01 -10.66
N ARG A 240 -16.97 -14.87 -10.77
CA ARG A 240 -16.33 -14.07 -11.81
C ARG A 240 -16.69 -14.58 -13.22
N ARG A 241 -16.59 -15.89 -13.46
CA ARG A 241 -17.00 -16.50 -14.74
C ARG A 241 -18.48 -16.29 -15.05
N ILE A 242 -19.32 -16.41 -14.02
CA ILE A 242 -20.77 -16.18 -14.18
C ILE A 242 -21.05 -14.69 -14.43
N SER A 243 -20.33 -13.77 -13.79
CA SER A 243 -20.45 -12.33 -14.01
C SER A 243 -20.15 -11.96 -15.48
N GLU A 244 -19.12 -12.54 -16.07
CA GLU A 244 -18.80 -12.36 -17.49
C GLU A 244 -19.97 -12.84 -18.38
N PHE A 245 -20.55 -14.00 -18.07
CA PHE A 245 -21.71 -14.54 -18.78
C PHE A 245 -22.95 -13.65 -18.61
N VAL A 246 -23.25 -13.18 -17.40
CA VAL A 246 -24.37 -12.26 -17.12
C VAL A 246 -24.19 -10.95 -17.89
N GLY A 247 -22.98 -10.42 -17.96
CA GLY A 247 -22.65 -9.23 -18.76
C GLY A 247 -22.96 -9.42 -20.24
N GLU A 248 -22.62 -10.58 -20.80
CA GLU A 248 -22.94 -10.90 -22.20
C GLU A 248 -24.45 -11.05 -22.43
N GLN A 249 -25.20 -11.66 -21.51
CA GLN A 249 -26.65 -11.74 -21.58
C GLN A 249 -27.32 -10.36 -21.47
N ALA A 250 -26.83 -9.50 -20.56
CA ALA A 250 -27.30 -8.12 -20.42
C ALA A 250 -27.05 -7.31 -21.71
N LYS A 251 -25.91 -7.52 -22.36
CA LYS A 251 -25.59 -6.90 -23.66
C LYS A 251 -26.56 -7.35 -24.74
N LYS A 252 -26.83 -8.65 -24.84
CA LYS A 252 -27.79 -9.20 -25.79
C LYS A 252 -29.18 -8.64 -25.57
N TRP A 253 -29.63 -8.58 -24.32
CA TRP A 253 -30.92 -8.01 -23.95
C TRP A 253 -31.02 -6.53 -24.31
N TYR A 254 -29.97 -5.75 -24.02
CA TYR A 254 -29.91 -4.33 -24.38
C TYR A 254 -30.01 -4.12 -25.88
N LEU A 255 -29.25 -4.87 -26.68
CA LEU A 255 -29.30 -4.79 -28.15
C LEU A 255 -30.69 -5.15 -28.69
N ALA A 256 -31.36 -6.15 -28.12
CA ALA A 256 -32.68 -6.57 -28.57
C ALA A 256 -33.81 -5.60 -28.21
N ASN A 257 -33.78 -4.99 -27.02
CA ASN A 257 -34.92 -4.27 -26.47
C ASN A 257 -34.71 -2.74 -26.39
N VAL A 258 -33.51 -2.27 -26.10
CA VAL A 258 -33.25 -0.85 -25.89
C VAL A 258 -32.64 -0.18 -27.11
N SER A 259 -31.78 -0.88 -27.86
CA SER A 259 -31.09 -0.29 -29.01
C SER A 259 -32.07 0.08 -30.15
N GLN A 260 -33.14 -0.67 -30.33
CA GLN A 260 -34.18 -0.33 -31.34
C GLN A 260 -34.84 1.04 -31.08
N GLN A 261 -35.06 1.36 -29.79
CA GLN A 261 -35.61 2.67 -29.39
C GLN A 261 -34.61 3.80 -29.64
N LEU A 262 -33.32 3.53 -29.44
CA LEU A 262 -32.24 4.49 -29.67
C LEU A 262 -31.99 4.71 -31.18
N MET A 263 -32.11 3.67 -32.00
CA MET A 263 -32.04 3.79 -33.46
C MET A 263 -33.14 4.71 -34.02
N LYS A 264 -34.34 4.62 -33.47
CA LYS A 264 -35.47 5.53 -33.84
C LYS A 264 -35.16 6.99 -33.51
N LYS A 265 -34.18 7.25 -32.61
CA LYS A 265 -33.68 8.60 -32.25
C LYS A 265 -32.44 9.02 -33.07
N GLY A 266 -32.13 8.33 -34.16
CA GLY A 266 -31.04 8.69 -35.09
C GLY A 266 -29.63 8.35 -34.61
N LEU A 267 -29.46 7.44 -33.62
CA LEU A 267 -28.16 7.01 -33.17
C LEU A 267 -27.51 5.99 -34.12
N THR A 268 -26.19 6.12 -34.32
CA THR A 268 -25.42 5.18 -35.14
C THR A 268 -25.20 3.84 -34.44
N THR A 269 -24.92 2.80 -35.20
CA THR A 269 -24.62 1.44 -34.69
C THR A 269 -23.46 1.45 -33.69
N VAL A 270 -22.41 2.25 -33.96
CA VAL A 270 -21.24 2.37 -33.07
C VAL A 270 -21.63 3.00 -31.73
N GLN A 271 -22.44 4.07 -31.73
CA GLN A 271 -22.92 4.70 -30.49
C GLN A 271 -23.80 3.76 -29.67
N ILE A 272 -24.68 2.99 -30.36
CA ILE A 272 -25.55 2.01 -29.72
C ILE A 272 -24.74 0.86 -29.11
N ASP A 273 -23.75 0.34 -29.82
CA ASP A 273 -22.89 -0.74 -29.32
C ASP A 273 -22.03 -0.30 -28.14
N GLY A 274 -21.52 0.94 -28.15
CA GLY A 274 -20.83 1.54 -27.03
C GLY A 274 -21.71 1.63 -25.76
N ARG A 275 -22.97 2.05 -25.90
CA ARG A 275 -23.94 2.07 -24.78
C ARG A 275 -24.30 0.67 -24.30
N SER A 276 -24.48 -0.29 -25.19
CA SER A 276 -24.72 -1.69 -24.85
C SER A 276 -23.57 -2.29 -24.06
N LYS A 277 -22.34 -2.03 -24.48
CA LYS A 277 -21.13 -2.50 -23.79
C LYS A 277 -21.02 -1.93 -22.37
N LYS A 278 -21.30 -0.63 -22.21
CA LYS A 278 -21.29 0.03 -20.88
C LYS A 278 -22.39 -0.53 -19.98
N TYR A 279 -23.60 -0.71 -20.48
CA TYR A 279 -24.74 -1.27 -19.74
C TYR A 279 -24.45 -2.71 -19.27
N SER A 280 -23.93 -3.57 -20.15
CA SER A 280 -23.63 -4.96 -19.80
C SER A 280 -22.52 -5.07 -18.76
N LYS A 281 -21.49 -4.21 -18.84
CA LYS A 281 -20.40 -4.13 -17.86
C LYS A 281 -20.94 -3.75 -16.49
N ARG A 282 -21.82 -2.73 -16.42
CA ARG A 282 -22.41 -2.27 -15.15
C ARG A 282 -23.26 -3.35 -14.48
N LYS A 283 -24.14 -4.04 -15.25
CA LYS A 283 -24.97 -5.14 -14.74
C LYS A 283 -24.12 -6.31 -14.23
N ALA A 284 -23.07 -6.68 -14.96
CA ALA A 284 -22.17 -7.75 -14.55
C ALA A 284 -21.39 -7.37 -13.28
N SER A 285 -20.92 -6.12 -13.16
CA SER A 285 -20.21 -5.62 -12.00
C SER A 285 -21.10 -5.63 -10.75
N GLY A 286 -22.32 -5.08 -10.82
CA GLY A 286 -23.26 -5.08 -9.70
C GLY A 286 -23.59 -6.49 -9.20
N TRP A 287 -23.94 -7.38 -10.10
CA TRP A 287 -24.22 -8.78 -9.76
C TRP A 287 -23.00 -9.48 -9.12
N PHE A 288 -21.81 -9.24 -9.67
CA PHE A 288 -20.57 -9.81 -9.12
C PHE A 288 -20.32 -9.33 -7.69
N LYS A 289 -20.47 -8.04 -7.44
CA LYS A 289 -20.27 -7.45 -6.10
C LYS A 289 -21.25 -7.98 -5.07
N GLU A 290 -22.54 -8.13 -5.44
CA GLU A 290 -23.54 -8.73 -4.55
C GLU A 290 -23.18 -10.17 -4.13
N LYS A 291 -22.72 -11.00 -5.08
CA LYS A 291 -22.42 -12.42 -4.85
C LYS A 291 -21.05 -12.69 -4.25
N THR A 292 -20.15 -11.73 -4.30
CA THR A 292 -18.76 -11.92 -3.81
C THR A 292 -18.50 -11.30 -2.46
N SER A 293 -19.40 -10.53 -1.87
CA SER A 293 -19.17 -9.84 -0.61
C SER A 293 -18.79 -10.81 0.51
N GLU A 294 -19.60 -11.83 0.78
CA GLU A 294 -19.37 -12.79 1.85
C GLU A 294 -18.07 -13.61 1.66
N PRO A 295 -17.80 -14.23 0.49
CA PRO A 295 -16.52 -14.87 0.24
C PRO A 295 -15.31 -13.94 0.34
N LEU A 296 -15.45 -12.67 -0.07
CA LEU A 296 -14.38 -11.68 0.07
C LEU A 296 -14.09 -11.35 1.53
N ASP A 297 -15.13 -11.25 2.37
CA ASP A 297 -14.98 -10.96 3.79
C ASP A 297 -14.23 -12.10 4.51
N LEU A 298 -14.50 -13.36 4.17
CA LEU A 298 -13.74 -14.51 4.66
C LEU A 298 -12.26 -14.43 4.26
N VAL A 299 -11.97 -14.13 2.99
CA VAL A 299 -10.58 -13.99 2.51
C VAL A 299 -9.87 -12.81 3.18
N ARG A 300 -10.56 -11.70 3.39
CA ARG A 300 -10.02 -10.51 4.09
C ARG A 300 -9.72 -10.84 5.56
N ALA A 301 -10.64 -11.52 6.24
CA ALA A 301 -10.45 -11.94 7.64
C ALA A 301 -9.26 -12.91 7.77
N SER A 302 -9.12 -13.88 6.88
CA SER A 302 -7.94 -14.76 6.83
C SER A 302 -6.65 -14.00 6.58
N SER A 303 -6.67 -12.99 5.70
CA SER A 303 -5.49 -12.15 5.43
C SER A 303 -5.09 -11.32 6.65
N LYS A 304 -6.07 -10.76 7.39
CA LYS A 304 -5.81 -10.02 8.63
C LYS A 304 -5.23 -10.93 9.72
N ARG A 305 -5.73 -12.18 9.85
CA ARG A 305 -5.17 -13.15 10.79
C ARG A 305 -3.72 -13.50 10.44
N TYR A 306 -3.46 -13.78 9.17
CA TYR A 306 -2.10 -14.06 8.70
C TYR A 306 -1.14 -12.89 8.98
N GLU A 307 -1.56 -11.67 8.76
CA GLU A 307 -0.78 -10.46 9.05
C GLU A 307 -0.48 -10.35 10.56
N PHE A 308 -1.50 -10.52 11.41
CA PHE A 308 -1.34 -10.52 12.86
C PHE A 308 -0.32 -11.57 13.33
N ASP A 309 -0.40 -12.80 12.82
CA ASP A 309 0.53 -13.88 13.16
C ASP A 309 1.97 -13.54 12.75
N LYS A 310 2.15 -12.91 11.58
CA LYS A 310 3.48 -12.49 11.11
C LYS A 310 4.05 -11.36 11.94
N VAL A 311 3.25 -10.34 12.25
CA VAL A 311 3.67 -9.20 13.07
C VAL A 311 4.08 -9.67 14.47
N THR A 312 3.23 -10.43 15.15
CA THR A 312 3.51 -10.92 16.51
C THR A 312 4.69 -11.89 16.56
N PHE A 313 4.85 -12.73 15.52
CA PHE A 313 6.01 -13.60 15.39
C PHE A 313 7.32 -12.78 15.28
N MET A 314 7.35 -11.76 14.42
CA MET A 314 8.53 -10.89 14.25
C MET A 314 8.82 -10.10 15.51
N ALA A 315 7.79 -9.53 16.15
CA ALA A 315 7.93 -8.82 17.41
C ALA A 315 8.55 -9.71 18.51
N ARG A 316 8.10 -10.98 18.63
CA ARG A 316 8.73 -11.95 19.57
C ARG A 316 10.21 -12.18 19.30
N ARG A 317 10.62 -12.22 18.02
CA ARG A 317 12.03 -12.40 17.63
C ARG A 317 12.88 -11.16 17.92
N MET A 318 12.26 -9.99 17.94
CA MET A 318 12.92 -8.71 18.23
C MET A 318 12.79 -8.27 19.68
N ARG A 319 12.20 -9.11 20.56
CA ARG A 319 12.10 -8.87 22.01
C ARG A 319 13.49 -8.64 22.62
N ASN A 320 13.59 -7.71 23.54
CA ASN A 320 14.85 -7.30 24.21
C ASN A 320 15.95 -6.76 23.29
N LYS A 321 15.64 -6.48 22.02
CA LYS A 321 16.60 -5.92 21.06
C LYS A 321 16.30 -4.47 20.74
N THR A 322 17.35 -3.73 20.42
CA THR A 322 17.25 -2.44 19.74
C THR A 322 17.46 -2.69 18.26
N PHE A 323 16.62 -2.09 17.40
CA PHE A 323 16.70 -2.32 15.97
C PHE A 323 16.37 -1.06 15.16
N HIS A 324 16.71 -1.12 13.87
CA HIS A 324 16.58 -0.04 12.89
C HIS A 324 15.92 -0.55 11.62
N TYR A 325 15.35 0.38 10.85
CA TYR A 325 14.79 0.09 9.53
C TYR A 325 15.62 0.69 8.41
N ASP A 326 15.90 -0.10 7.38
CA ASP A 326 16.34 0.43 6.09
C ASP A 326 15.15 0.89 5.27
N PHE A 327 15.24 2.08 4.67
CA PHE A 327 14.21 2.62 3.80
C PHE A 327 14.67 2.66 2.35
N GLN A 328 13.73 2.50 1.44
CA GLN A 328 13.90 2.66 0.00
C GLN A 328 12.82 3.60 -0.53
N LEU A 329 13.15 4.39 -1.56
CA LEU A 329 12.19 5.29 -2.19
C LEU A 329 11.43 4.59 -3.31
N ASP A 330 10.19 4.97 -3.54
CA ASP A 330 9.48 4.63 -4.76
C ASP A 330 9.73 5.67 -5.88
N SER A 331 9.04 5.53 -7.01
CA SER A 331 9.19 6.44 -8.16
C SER A 331 8.74 7.87 -7.90
N ARG A 332 8.02 8.12 -6.82
CA ARG A 332 7.52 9.44 -6.39
C ARG A 332 8.40 10.06 -5.30
N GLY A 333 9.28 9.26 -4.70
CA GLY A 333 10.13 9.67 -3.57
C GLY A 333 9.59 9.28 -2.20
N ARG A 334 8.43 8.60 -2.11
CA ARG A 334 7.89 8.11 -0.84
C ARG A 334 8.80 7.06 -0.23
N MET A 335 9.07 7.17 1.06
CA MET A 335 9.91 6.25 1.82
C MET A 335 9.12 5.01 2.25
N TYR A 336 9.68 3.83 2.00
CA TYR A 336 9.12 2.56 2.42
C TYR A 336 10.20 1.72 3.11
N PRO A 337 9.90 1.10 4.27
CA PRO A 337 10.81 0.14 4.86
C PRO A 337 11.05 -1.04 3.91
N VAL A 338 12.23 -1.62 4.01
CA VAL A 338 12.57 -2.82 3.21
C VAL A 338 11.94 -4.07 3.82
N VAL A 339 11.74 -4.05 5.13
CA VAL A 339 11.07 -5.11 5.91
C VAL A 339 9.56 -5.10 5.62
N ASN A 340 8.91 -6.27 5.71
CA ASN A 340 7.47 -6.40 5.58
C ASN A 340 6.83 -6.72 6.94
N TYR A 341 5.54 -6.44 7.11
CA TYR A 341 4.68 -6.73 8.26
C TYR A 341 5.02 -5.95 9.53
N PHE A 342 6.14 -6.24 10.20
CA PHE A 342 6.52 -5.55 11.44
C PHE A 342 7.39 -4.35 11.11
N GLU A 343 6.73 -3.26 10.76
CA GLU A 343 7.37 -2.04 10.25
C GLU A 343 6.44 -0.82 10.42
N PRO A 344 6.98 0.42 10.40
CA PRO A 344 6.22 1.65 10.69
C PRO A 344 4.99 1.90 9.81
N THR A 345 5.03 1.51 8.51
CA THR A 345 3.91 1.68 7.58
C THR A 345 2.92 0.50 7.62
N GLY A 346 3.15 -0.46 8.53
CA GLY A 346 2.36 -1.67 8.71
C GLY A 346 0.98 -1.43 9.32
N SER A 347 0.35 -2.54 9.73
CA SER A 347 -0.97 -2.51 10.35
C SER A 347 -0.96 -1.85 11.74
N ASP A 348 -2.14 -1.56 12.27
CA ASP A 348 -2.34 -1.01 13.60
C ASP A 348 -1.61 -1.82 14.70
N VAL A 349 -1.62 -3.16 14.60
CA VAL A 349 -0.88 -4.02 15.54
C VAL A 349 0.63 -3.82 15.42
N ALA A 350 1.17 -3.61 14.23
CA ALA A 350 2.60 -3.33 14.05
C ALA A 350 2.98 -1.97 14.65
N LYS A 351 2.14 -0.95 14.42
CA LYS A 351 2.35 0.40 14.99
C LYS A 351 2.29 0.41 16.50
N GLY A 352 1.30 -0.23 17.12
CA GLY A 352 1.19 -0.32 18.58
C GLY A 352 2.36 -1.06 19.24
N LEU A 353 2.95 -2.04 18.55
CA LEU A 353 4.09 -2.81 19.04
C LEU A 353 5.44 -2.09 18.84
N LEU A 354 5.50 -1.00 18.06
CA LEU A 354 6.72 -0.23 17.83
C LEU A 354 6.78 0.97 18.76
N ILE A 355 7.83 1.04 19.59
CA ILE A 355 8.13 2.19 20.44
C ILE A 355 9.57 2.63 20.25
N PHE A 356 9.86 3.89 20.55
CA PHE A 356 11.22 4.41 20.49
C PHE A 356 12.07 3.82 21.62
N LYS A 357 13.32 3.49 21.31
CA LYS A 357 14.29 3.05 22.34
C LYS A 357 14.58 4.17 23.33
N ASN A 358 14.76 5.38 22.82
CA ASN A 358 14.99 6.57 23.63
C ASN A 358 13.63 7.17 23.98
N GLY A 359 13.26 7.11 25.24
CA GLY A 359 12.08 7.78 25.76
C GLY A 359 12.40 9.19 26.22
N VAL A 360 11.35 9.92 26.56
CA VAL A 360 11.41 11.27 27.12
C VAL A 360 10.81 11.26 28.52
N PRO A 361 11.45 11.93 29.53
CA PRO A 361 10.89 12.02 30.87
C PRO A 361 9.57 12.79 30.86
N VAL A 362 8.74 12.55 31.87
CA VAL A 362 7.44 13.22 32.02
C VAL A 362 7.63 14.74 32.11
N SER A 363 6.74 15.45 31.44
CA SER A 363 6.55 16.89 31.52
C SER A 363 5.07 17.20 31.21
N ASP A 364 4.62 18.43 31.46
CA ASP A 364 3.26 18.86 31.09
C ASP A 364 3.05 18.73 29.57
N ASN A 365 4.07 19.02 28.78
CA ASN A 365 4.04 18.88 27.32
C ASN A 365 3.92 17.41 26.88
N VAL A 366 4.64 16.50 27.54
CA VAL A 366 4.53 15.05 27.29
C VAL A 366 3.13 14.55 27.59
N LEU A 367 2.52 14.93 28.73
CA LEU A 367 1.19 14.52 29.10
C LEU A 367 0.13 15.11 28.17
N TYR A 368 0.26 16.38 27.79
CA TYR A 368 -0.60 17.05 26.83
C TYR A 368 -0.61 16.29 25.48
N ASN A 369 0.55 15.98 24.94
CA ASN A 369 0.66 15.30 23.65
C ASN A 369 0.25 13.81 23.72
N LEU A 370 0.48 13.14 24.84
CA LEU A 370 -0.01 11.79 25.08
C LEU A 370 -1.55 11.77 25.13
N ALA A 371 -2.17 12.80 25.74
CA ALA A 371 -3.64 12.93 25.76
C ALA A 371 -4.20 13.15 24.35
N ILE A 372 -3.60 14.04 23.54
CA ILE A 372 -4.00 14.23 22.12
C ILE A 372 -3.92 12.91 21.37
N HIS A 373 -2.80 12.18 21.48
CA HIS A 373 -2.63 10.88 20.83
C HIS A 373 -3.70 9.86 21.25
N THR A 374 -4.01 9.80 22.55
CA THR A 374 -5.02 8.92 23.11
C THR A 374 -6.41 9.25 22.55
N ALA A 375 -6.81 10.53 22.55
CA ALA A 375 -8.07 10.98 21.96
C ALA A 375 -8.16 10.66 20.46
N ASN A 376 -7.08 10.86 19.71
CA ASN A 376 -7.01 10.50 18.30
C ASN A 376 -7.22 8.98 18.10
N CYS A 377 -6.61 8.14 18.93
CA CYS A 377 -6.82 6.69 18.93
C CYS A 377 -8.25 6.29 19.29
N MET A 378 -8.93 7.05 20.13
CA MET A 378 -10.36 6.90 20.46
C MET A 378 -11.27 7.39 19.32
N GLY A 379 -10.72 8.18 18.37
CA GLY A 379 -11.41 8.73 17.20
C GLY A 379 -12.06 10.08 17.43
N GLU A 380 -11.61 10.80 18.44
CA GLU A 380 -12.02 12.17 18.75
C GLU A 380 -11.10 13.20 18.04
N ASP A 381 -10.55 12.81 16.89
CA ASP A 381 -9.65 13.60 16.05
C ASP A 381 -10.30 14.83 15.38
N LYS A 382 -11.58 15.12 15.70
CA LYS A 382 -12.32 16.31 15.21
C LYS A 382 -12.60 17.33 16.30
N LEU A 383 -12.25 17.05 17.52
CA LEU A 383 -12.29 18.03 18.61
C LEU A 383 -11.08 18.99 18.50
N ALA A 384 -11.22 20.20 19.09
CA ALA A 384 -10.07 21.07 19.32
C ALA A 384 -9.02 20.37 20.17
N MET A 385 -7.74 20.76 20.08
CA MET A 385 -6.67 20.05 20.80
C MET A 385 -6.89 20.09 22.31
N GLU A 386 -7.31 21.21 22.86
CA GLU A 386 -7.65 21.38 24.26
C GLU A 386 -8.82 20.50 24.69
N ASP A 387 -9.84 20.38 23.83
CA ASP A 387 -10.99 19.51 24.08
C ASP A 387 -10.62 18.03 24.04
N ARG A 388 -9.66 17.63 23.16
CA ARG A 388 -9.11 16.27 23.17
C ARG A 388 -8.41 15.95 24.48
N VAL A 389 -7.63 16.89 24.99
CA VAL A 389 -6.94 16.74 26.28
C VAL A 389 -7.97 16.64 27.41
N LEU A 390 -8.94 17.56 27.47
CA LEU A 390 -10.03 17.53 28.45
C LEU A 390 -10.82 16.21 28.38
N PHE A 391 -11.13 15.75 27.18
CA PHE A 391 -11.83 14.50 26.95
C PHE A 391 -11.10 13.31 27.59
N VAL A 392 -9.78 13.21 27.43
CA VAL A 392 -8.99 12.11 28.02
C VAL A 392 -8.94 12.24 29.55
N TRP A 393 -8.78 13.44 30.09
CA TRP A 393 -8.79 13.65 31.53
C TRP A 393 -10.15 13.32 32.18
N VAL A 394 -11.25 13.61 31.51
CA VAL A 394 -12.61 13.26 31.99
C VAL A 394 -12.82 11.75 32.02
N HIS A 395 -12.17 10.99 31.10
CA HIS A 395 -12.28 9.53 31.03
C HIS A 395 -11.09 8.79 31.66
N MET A 396 -10.29 9.48 32.50
CA MET A 396 -9.07 8.89 33.04
C MET A 396 -9.34 7.68 33.94
N ASP A 397 -10.41 7.72 34.72
CA ASP A 397 -10.77 6.61 35.60
C ASP A 397 -11.13 5.35 34.79
N GLU A 398 -11.88 5.50 33.70
CA GLU A 398 -12.21 4.39 32.78
C GLU A 398 -10.98 3.87 32.02
N ILE A 399 -10.05 4.77 31.66
CA ILE A 399 -8.79 4.41 31.02
C ILE A 399 -7.94 3.56 31.97
N LEU A 400 -7.81 3.97 33.23
CA LEU A 400 -7.04 3.25 34.25
C LEU A 400 -7.72 1.92 34.63
N GLU A 401 -9.04 1.89 34.79
CA GLU A 401 -9.79 0.64 34.99
C GLU A 401 -9.59 -0.33 33.82
N ALA A 402 -9.66 0.18 32.59
CA ALA A 402 -9.40 -0.62 31.39
C ALA A 402 -7.96 -1.18 31.37
N ALA A 403 -6.99 -0.41 31.83
CA ALA A 403 -5.58 -0.81 31.89
C ALA A 403 -5.34 -1.99 32.86
N GLU A 404 -6.14 -2.10 33.94
CA GLU A 404 -6.06 -3.21 34.89
C GLU A 404 -6.63 -4.52 34.33
N ASN A 405 -7.60 -4.44 33.42
CA ASN A 405 -8.26 -5.63 32.86
C ASN A 405 -8.60 -5.47 31.37
N LEU A 406 -7.55 -5.39 30.54
CA LEU A 406 -7.66 -5.12 29.11
C LEU A 406 -8.52 -6.16 28.35
N THR A 407 -8.56 -7.40 28.84
CA THR A 407 -9.32 -8.48 28.19
C THR A 407 -10.82 -8.44 28.45
N ASN A 408 -11.26 -7.80 29.57
CA ASN A 408 -12.66 -7.77 29.98
C ASN A 408 -13.23 -6.36 30.16
N SER A 409 -12.50 -5.31 29.75
CA SER A 409 -12.96 -3.94 29.86
C SER A 409 -14.15 -3.67 28.94
N GLU A 410 -15.32 -3.37 29.51
CA GLU A 410 -16.50 -2.95 28.76
C GLU A 410 -16.27 -1.63 28.05
N TRP A 411 -15.54 -0.70 28.68
CA TRP A 411 -15.19 0.57 28.11
C TRP A 411 -14.32 0.39 26.85
N LEU A 412 -13.26 -0.43 26.91
CA LEU A 412 -12.40 -0.70 25.76
C LEU A 412 -13.17 -1.40 24.64
N ASN A 413 -14.14 -2.26 24.98
CA ASN A 413 -14.96 -2.99 24.02
C ASN A 413 -15.86 -2.08 23.16
N GLN A 414 -16.12 -0.83 23.55
CA GLN A 414 -16.83 0.15 22.73
C GLN A 414 -16.09 0.45 21.43
N PHE A 415 -14.75 0.35 21.43
CA PHE A 415 -13.89 0.66 20.30
C PHE A 415 -13.66 -0.52 19.35
N LYS A 416 -14.42 -1.63 19.52
CA LYS A 416 -14.20 -2.92 18.82
C LYS A 416 -14.44 -2.92 17.31
N SER A 417 -15.43 -2.16 16.83
CA SER A 417 -15.97 -2.37 15.48
C SER A 417 -15.55 -1.34 14.44
N GLU A 418 -15.31 -0.11 14.84
CA GLU A 418 -15.19 1.00 13.89
C GLU A 418 -13.79 1.63 13.81
N LYS A 419 -12.90 1.36 14.75
CA LYS A 419 -11.64 2.10 14.85
C LYS A 419 -10.44 1.24 14.42
N LYS A 420 -9.75 1.76 13.45
CA LYS A 420 -8.55 1.15 12.87
C LYS A 420 -7.33 1.16 13.80
N THR A 421 -7.39 1.87 14.93
CA THR A 421 -6.27 2.18 15.83
C THR A 421 -6.41 1.55 17.22
N LYS A 422 -7.14 0.43 17.33
CA LYS A 422 -7.42 -0.21 18.63
C LYS A 422 -6.16 -0.71 19.37
N PHE A 423 -5.13 -1.16 18.67
CA PHE A 423 -3.90 -1.63 19.30
C PHE A 423 -2.99 -0.48 19.71
N GLN A 424 -2.99 0.62 18.97
CA GLN A 424 -2.37 1.86 19.38
C GLN A 424 -3.10 2.48 20.60
N LEU A 425 -4.44 2.37 20.65
CA LEU A 425 -5.21 2.78 21.84
C LEU A 425 -4.80 1.96 23.07
N ILE A 426 -4.70 0.63 22.95
CA ILE A 426 -4.25 -0.21 24.07
C ILE A 426 -2.83 0.19 24.51
N ALA A 427 -1.92 0.50 23.56
CA ALA A 427 -0.60 0.98 23.89
C ALA A 427 -0.64 2.30 24.68
N ALA A 428 -1.52 3.25 24.29
CA ALA A 428 -1.70 4.51 25.01
C ALA A 428 -2.30 4.30 26.42
N VAL A 429 -3.28 3.41 26.55
CA VAL A 429 -3.89 3.03 27.85
C VAL A 429 -2.82 2.47 28.81
N LEU A 430 -1.92 1.61 28.30
CA LEU A 430 -0.80 1.10 29.08
C LEU A 430 0.22 2.18 29.50
N GLU A 431 0.43 3.20 28.68
CA GLU A 431 1.29 4.34 29.03
C GLU A 431 0.67 5.20 30.13
N TRP A 432 -0.65 5.44 30.11
CA TRP A 432 -1.35 6.13 31.21
C TRP A 432 -1.25 5.37 32.53
N LYS A 433 -1.38 4.03 32.52
CA LYS A 433 -1.13 3.20 33.70
C LYS A 433 0.28 3.40 34.23
N LYS A 434 1.31 3.32 33.38
CA LYS A 434 2.71 3.55 33.78
C LYS A 434 2.92 4.92 34.40
N TYR A 435 2.35 5.97 33.80
CA TYR A 435 2.43 7.32 34.37
C TYR A 435 1.80 7.36 35.76
N HIS A 436 0.64 6.74 35.94
CA HIS A 436 -0.05 6.73 37.24
C HIS A 436 0.76 5.95 38.32
N GLU A 437 1.41 4.88 37.93
CA GLU A 437 2.26 4.07 38.84
C GLU A 437 3.62 4.70 39.17
N GLN A 438 4.24 5.39 38.22
CA GLN A 438 5.62 5.88 38.31
C GLN A 438 5.73 7.37 38.65
N GLY A 439 4.65 8.14 38.38
CA GLY A 439 4.64 9.59 38.66
C GLY A 439 5.77 10.34 37.92
N GLU A 440 6.61 11.04 38.69
CA GLU A 440 7.70 11.85 38.15
C GLU A 440 8.82 11.01 37.50
N ASP A 441 8.94 9.73 37.82
CA ASP A 441 9.90 8.82 37.20
C ASP A 441 9.45 8.26 35.86
N TYR A 442 8.23 8.57 35.39
CA TYR A 442 7.70 8.08 34.15
C TYR A 442 8.48 8.58 32.92
N VAL A 443 8.72 7.66 31.98
CA VAL A 443 9.39 7.93 30.71
C VAL A 443 8.53 7.45 29.56
N CYS A 444 8.04 8.37 28.72
CA CYS A 444 7.24 8.06 27.54
C CYS A 444 8.11 7.56 26.40
N HIS A 445 7.74 6.42 25.83
CA HIS A 445 8.41 5.82 24.69
C HIS A 445 7.53 5.75 23.42
N LEU A 446 6.24 6.13 23.53
CA LEU A 446 5.32 6.07 22.39
C LEU A 446 5.71 7.10 21.31
N PRO A 447 5.65 6.72 20.04
CA PRO A 447 5.57 7.68 18.94
C PRO A 447 4.24 8.43 19.01
N ILE A 448 4.28 9.73 19.14
CA ILE A 448 3.09 10.58 19.09
C ILE A 448 2.89 11.04 17.65
N GLY A 449 1.79 10.61 17.04
CA GLY A 449 1.52 10.84 15.63
C GLY A 449 0.47 11.93 15.40
N LEU A 450 0.78 12.85 14.50
CA LEU A 450 -0.15 13.82 13.93
C LEU A 450 -0.38 13.47 12.46
N ASP A 451 -1.62 13.58 11.99
CA ASP A 451 -2.04 13.19 10.64
C ASP A 451 -2.57 14.41 9.85
N ALA A 452 -2.32 14.45 8.56
CA ALA A 452 -2.86 15.49 7.70
C ALA A 452 -4.37 15.26 7.45
N THR A 453 -5.17 16.31 7.44
CA THR A 453 -6.63 16.20 7.25
C THR A 453 -7.00 15.58 5.91
N ASN A 454 -6.32 15.97 4.82
CA ASN A 454 -6.43 15.43 3.46
C ASN A 454 -5.22 15.94 2.66
N SER A 455 -4.10 15.23 2.76
CA SER A 455 -2.83 15.66 2.15
C SER A 455 -2.95 15.96 0.64
N GLY A 456 -3.76 15.19 -0.08
CA GLY A 456 -3.97 15.41 -1.52
C GLY A 456 -4.62 16.75 -1.84
N LEU A 457 -5.65 17.12 -1.10
CA LEU A 457 -6.35 18.39 -1.27
C LEU A 457 -5.53 19.56 -0.71
N GLN A 458 -4.81 19.34 0.42
CA GLN A 458 -3.86 20.33 0.97
C GLN A 458 -2.80 20.74 -0.06
N VAL A 459 -2.14 19.76 -0.68
CA VAL A 459 -1.14 19.99 -1.72
C VAL A 459 -1.74 20.73 -2.92
N LEU A 460 -2.92 20.29 -3.41
CA LEU A 460 -3.55 20.92 -4.56
C LEU A 460 -4.01 22.36 -4.24
N SER A 461 -4.49 22.62 -3.02
CA SER A 461 -4.86 23.98 -2.58
C SER A 461 -3.64 24.88 -2.48
N ALA A 462 -2.52 24.39 -1.96
CA ALA A 462 -1.27 25.13 -1.86
C ALA A 462 -0.69 25.48 -3.24
N VAL A 463 -0.61 24.52 -4.19
CA VAL A 463 -0.04 24.79 -5.53
C VAL A 463 -0.94 25.65 -6.42
N THR A 464 -2.24 25.75 -6.12
CA THR A 464 -3.20 26.60 -6.83
C THR A 464 -3.49 27.90 -6.11
N ARG A 465 -2.94 28.08 -4.90
CA ARG A 465 -3.22 29.24 -4.02
C ARG A 465 -4.71 29.41 -3.76
N ASP A 466 -5.43 28.30 -3.54
CA ASP A 466 -6.87 28.34 -3.30
C ASP A 466 -7.20 28.48 -1.81
N VAL A 467 -7.80 29.62 -1.44
CA VAL A 467 -8.16 29.95 -0.04
C VAL A 467 -9.19 28.97 0.51
N ILE A 468 -10.24 28.67 -0.27
CA ILE A 468 -11.34 27.80 0.19
C ILE A 468 -10.81 26.40 0.50
N GLY A 469 -10.08 25.80 -0.44
CA GLY A 469 -9.51 24.47 -0.21
C GLY A 469 -8.49 24.45 0.92
N ALA A 470 -7.73 25.56 1.12
CA ALA A 470 -6.77 25.70 2.21
C ALA A 470 -7.47 25.77 3.58
N GLN A 471 -8.56 26.51 3.71
CA GLN A 471 -9.38 26.61 4.92
C GLN A 471 -10.00 25.25 5.27
N GLU A 472 -10.64 24.61 4.30
CA GLU A 472 -11.38 23.35 4.49
C GLU A 472 -10.48 22.13 4.70
N THR A 473 -9.17 22.28 4.46
CA THR A 473 -8.17 21.25 4.76
C THR A 473 -7.20 21.66 5.87
N ASN A 474 -7.49 22.74 6.56
CA ASN A 474 -6.72 23.25 7.70
C ASN A 474 -5.28 23.66 7.35
N VAL A 475 -4.99 23.97 6.08
CA VAL A 475 -3.71 24.58 5.67
C VAL A 475 -3.57 25.98 6.24
N ILE A 476 -4.69 26.69 6.35
CA ILE A 476 -4.85 27.94 7.10
C ILE A 476 -6.08 27.83 8.01
N ASN A 477 -6.18 28.71 9.01
CA ASN A 477 -7.33 28.73 9.89
C ASN A 477 -8.61 29.09 9.12
N HIS A 478 -9.71 28.39 9.45
CA HIS A 478 -11.03 28.73 8.92
C HIS A 478 -11.60 29.94 9.69
N PRO A 479 -12.23 30.94 9.01
CA PRO A 479 -12.71 32.15 9.68
C PRO A 479 -13.89 31.90 10.62
N ASP A 480 -14.75 30.93 10.29
CA ASP A 480 -16.02 30.69 10.98
C ASP A 480 -16.10 29.37 11.77
N GLN A 481 -15.08 28.52 11.65
CA GLN A 481 -15.03 27.18 12.24
C GLN A 481 -13.67 26.94 12.89
N GLU A 482 -13.63 26.17 13.97
CA GLU A 482 -12.38 25.78 14.61
C GLU A 482 -11.57 24.81 13.74
N ILE A 483 -12.24 23.90 13.04
CA ILE A 483 -11.62 22.90 12.15
C ILE A 483 -12.43 22.84 10.86
N GLY A 484 -11.76 23.03 9.71
CA GLY A 484 -12.35 22.86 8.38
C GLY A 484 -12.68 21.41 8.06
N ASP A 485 -13.70 21.19 7.23
CA ASP A 485 -14.13 19.84 6.81
C ASP A 485 -14.53 19.80 5.32
N ALA A 486 -13.54 19.57 4.46
CA ALA A 486 -13.74 19.47 3.02
C ALA A 486 -14.79 18.41 2.61
N TYR A 487 -15.00 17.36 3.41
CA TYR A 487 -15.99 16.34 3.11
C TYR A 487 -17.42 16.84 3.33
N MET A 488 -17.62 17.73 4.32
CA MET A 488 -18.90 18.39 4.54
C MET A 488 -19.21 19.42 3.48
N VAL A 489 -18.21 20.18 3.02
CA VAL A 489 -18.38 21.10 1.88
C VAL A 489 -18.87 20.36 0.65
N ILE A 490 -18.32 19.20 0.35
CA ILE A 490 -18.76 18.37 -0.77
C ILE A 490 -20.17 17.83 -0.55
N ALA A 491 -20.49 17.36 0.66
CA ALA A 491 -21.84 16.92 1.00
C ALA A 491 -22.88 18.03 0.80
N ASN A 492 -22.58 19.23 1.28
CA ASN A 492 -23.43 20.41 1.07
C ASN A 492 -23.55 20.74 -0.42
N SER A 493 -22.45 20.73 -1.18
CA SER A 493 -22.50 20.95 -2.62
C SER A 493 -23.37 19.94 -3.37
N VAL A 494 -23.42 18.68 -2.93
CA VAL A 494 -24.34 17.66 -3.48
C VAL A 494 -25.79 18.03 -3.24
N LEU A 495 -26.11 18.44 -2.01
CA LEU A 495 -27.47 18.79 -1.60
C LEU A 495 -27.93 20.11 -2.25
N ASP A 496 -27.07 21.12 -2.29
CA ASP A 496 -27.33 22.44 -2.92
C ASP A 496 -27.55 22.33 -4.43
N ASN A 497 -26.92 21.36 -5.07
CA ASN A 497 -27.17 21.01 -6.48
C ASN A 497 -28.50 20.30 -6.72
N GLY A 498 -29.34 20.19 -5.70
CA GLY A 498 -30.71 19.65 -5.80
C GLY A 498 -30.77 18.11 -5.86
N PHE A 499 -29.79 17.43 -5.25
CA PHE A 499 -29.85 15.98 -5.15
C PHE A 499 -31.07 15.54 -4.37
N ALA A 500 -31.94 14.74 -4.99
CA ALA A 500 -33.12 14.13 -4.37
C ALA A 500 -33.32 12.74 -4.99
N TYR A 501 -33.09 11.69 -4.22
CA TYR A 501 -33.20 10.31 -4.70
C TYR A 501 -33.41 9.32 -3.55
N ASN A 502 -34.53 8.61 -3.53
CA ASN A 502 -34.84 7.55 -2.55
C ASN A 502 -34.64 7.96 -1.08
N ASN A 503 -34.89 9.22 -0.74
CA ASN A 503 -34.74 9.83 0.59
C ASN A 503 -33.28 9.79 1.12
N TYR A 504 -32.25 9.61 0.24
CA TYR A 504 -30.86 9.74 0.66
C TYR A 504 -30.51 11.19 1.03
N GLU A 505 -31.24 12.19 0.52
CA GLU A 505 -31.16 13.60 0.91
C GLU A 505 -31.49 13.84 2.39
N GLU A 506 -32.25 12.95 3.01
CA GLU A 506 -32.64 13.03 4.43
C GLU A 506 -31.58 12.42 5.38
N LEU A 507 -30.48 11.87 4.85
CA LEU A 507 -29.38 11.38 5.67
C LEU A 507 -28.77 12.51 6.49
N ASP A 508 -28.38 12.19 7.72
CA ASP A 508 -27.68 13.15 8.58
C ASP A 508 -26.29 13.55 8.03
N SER A 509 -25.77 14.66 8.51
CA SER A 509 -24.47 15.20 8.12
C SER A 509 -23.32 14.21 8.32
N LYS A 510 -23.39 13.40 9.40
CA LYS A 510 -22.38 12.38 9.71
C LYS A 510 -22.35 11.26 8.65
N ALA A 511 -23.51 10.82 8.18
CA ALA A 511 -23.64 9.83 7.12
C ALA A 511 -23.15 10.38 5.76
N TRP A 512 -23.53 11.60 5.40
CA TRP A 512 -23.06 12.27 4.19
C TRP A 512 -21.55 12.47 4.20
N ARG A 513 -21.00 12.95 5.31
CA ARG A 513 -19.55 13.09 5.48
C ARG A 513 -18.81 11.78 5.24
N LYS A 514 -19.31 10.68 5.82
CA LYS A 514 -18.73 9.34 5.62
C LYS A 514 -18.80 8.90 4.15
N LEU A 515 -19.94 9.11 3.48
CA LEU A 515 -20.12 8.79 2.06
C LEU A 515 -19.15 9.58 1.16
N CYS A 516 -18.91 10.86 1.47
CA CYS A 516 -18.04 11.72 0.67
C CYS A 516 -16.54 11.46 0.89
N LYS A 517 -16.12 10.92 2.05
CA LYS A 517 -14.71 10.82 2.43
C LYS A 517 -13.84 10.07 1.40
N ARG A 518 -14.13 8.80 1.12
CA ARG A 518 -13.34 7.99 0.19
C ARG A 518 -13.44 8.43 -1.27
N PRO A 519 -14.62 8.78 -1.78
CA PRO A 519 -14.78 9.37 -3.11
C PRO A 519 -13.92 10.62 -3.32
N THR A 520 -13.92 11.55 -2.38
CA THR A 520 -13.13 12.79 -2.44
C THR A 520 -11.63 12.49 -2.56
N MET A 521 -11.10 11.67 -1.66
CA MET A 521 -9.69 11.27 -1.71
C MET A 521 -9.35 10.63 -3.06
N SER A 522 -10.22 9.77 -3.58
CA SER A 522 -9.98 9.05 -4.84
C SER A 522 -10.12 9.93 -6.07
N TYR A 523 -10.99 10.95 -6.04
CA TYR A 523 -11.21 11.87 -7.17
C TYR A 523 -9.95 12.62 -7.57
N TYR A 524 -9.19 13.13 -6.60
CA TYR A 524 -7.94 13.83 -6.88
C TYR A 524 -6.82 12.90 -7.35
N TYR A 525 -6.99 11.60 -7.17
CA TYR A 525 -6.14 10.54 -7.74
C TYR A 525 -6.69 9.98 -9.06
N ASP A 526 -7.57 10.74 -9.71
CA ASP A 526 -8.21 10.45 -11.02
C ASP A 526 -9.11 9.20 -11.00
N ALA A 527 -9.76 8.91 -9.89
CA ALA A 527 -10.86 7.95 -9.90
C ALA A 527 -12.01 8.50 -10.75
N GLY A 528 -12.37 7.76 -11.80
CA GLY A 528 -13.52 8.11 -12.64
C GLY A 528 -14.85 7.83 -11.94
N ARG A 529 -15.96 8.36 -12.49
CA ARG A 529 -17.34 8.18 -11.97
C ARG A 529 -17.67 6.72 -11.65
N GLU A 530 -17.33 5.77 -12.53
CA GLU A 530 -17.59 4.34 -12.31
C GLU A 530 -16.86 3.82 -11.07
N CYS A 531 -15.63 4.28 -10.81
CA CYS A 531 -14.86 3.90 -9.64
C CYS A 531 -15.49 4.45 -8.35
N ILE A 532 -15.92 5.71 -8.35
CA ILE A 532 -16.59 6.34 -7.20
C ILE A 532 -17.92 5.66 -6.90
N GLN A 533 -18.73 5.35 -7.91
CA GLN A 533 -19.96 4.56 -7.75
C GLN A 533 -19.71 3.20 -7.09
N GLU A 534 -18.63 2.52 -7.51
CA GLU A 534 -18.23 1.25 -6.92
C GLU A 534 -17.76 1.41 -5.46
N GLN A 535 -17.03 2.46 -5.15
CA GLN A 535 -16.59 2.76 -3.78
C GLN A 535 -17.78 3.06 -2.86
N THR A 536 -18.72 3.89 -3.32
CA THR A 536 -19.96 4.18 -2.57
C THR A 536 -20.73 2.91 -2.24
N TYR A 537 -20.81 1.97 -3.18
CA TYR A 537 -21.44 0.68 -2.93
C TYR A 537 -20.66 -0.20 -1.95
N ASP A 538 -19.34 -0.24 -2.07
CA ASP A 538 -18.50 -1.07 -1.21
C ASP A 538 -18.53 -0.59 0.25
N ASP A 539 -18.55 0.73 0.45
CA ASP A 539 -18.49 1.34 1.78
C ASP A 539 -19.84 1.38 2.51
N ARG A 540 -20.97 1.07 1.84
CA ARG A 540 -22.32 1.17 2.42
C ARG A 540 -22.54 0.43 3.74
N ARG A 541 -21.78 -0.65 3.99
CA ARG A 541 -21.85 -1.45 5.22
C ARG A 541 -20.99 -0.93 6.35
N ASP A 542 -19.99 -0.12 6.04
CA ASP A 542 -19.00 0.36 7.00
C ASP A 542 -19.52 1.57 7.81
N HIS A 543 -20.71 2.09 7.45
CA HIS A 543 -21.23 3.33 8.02
C HIS A 543 -22.12 3.14 9.25
N GLY A 544 -22.58 1.92 9.53
CA GLY A 544 -23.49 1.65 10.66
C GLY A 544 -24.90 2.29 10.55
N VAL A 545 -25.24 2.83 9.36
CA VAL A 545 -26.52 3.46 9.05
C VAL A 545 -27.42 2.47 8.31
N ASP A 546 -28.57 2.13 8.84
CA ASP A 546 -29.45 1.08 8.31
C ASP A 546 -29.88 1.35 6.86
N VAL A 547 -30.23 2.59 6.52
CA VAL A 547 -30.57 3.01 5.15
C VAL A 547 -29.44 2.73 4.18
N LEU A 548 -28.19 3.02 4.54
CA LEU A 548 -27.01 2.79 3.69
C LEU A 548 -26.73 1.30 3.52
N SER A 549 -26.97 0.49 4.54
CA SER A 549 -26.74 -0.96 4.47
C SER A 549 -27.65 -1.65 3.43
N ARG A 550 -28.79 -1.07 3.12
CA ARG A 550 -29.77 -1.53 2.14
C ARG A 550 -29.53 -0.98 0.73
N MET A 551 -28.57 -0.06 0.57
CA MET A 551 -28.26 0.57 -0.71
C MET A 551 -27.97 -0.47 -1.80
N THR A 552 -28.68 -0.40 -2.90
CA THR A 552 -28.43 -1.23 -4.10
C THR A 552 -27.26 -0.67 -4.89
N PHE A 553 -26.75 -1.44 -5.85
CA PHE A 553 -25.70 -0.93 -6.75
C PHE A 553 -26.21 0.20 -7.68
N ASP A 554 -27.48 0.20 -8.01
CA ASP A 554 -28.09 1.27 -8.79
C ASP A 554 -28.22 2.55 -7.95
N ASP A 555 -28.62 2.47 -6.67
CA ASP A 555 -28.63 3.61 -5.76
C ASP A 555 -27.22 4.20 -5.58
N ALA A 556 -26.23 3.36 -5.31
CA ALA A 556 -24.83 3.79 -5.21
C ALA A 556 -24.32 4.46 -6.49
N SER A 557 -24.87 4.11 -7.65
CA SER A 557 -24.51 4.76 -8.91
C SER A 557 -25.05 6.18 -9.01
N TYR A 558 -26.25 6.44 -8.49
CA TYR A 558 -26.83 7.80 -8.44
C TYR A 558 -26.10 8.65 -7.38
N VAL A 559 -25.98 8.14 -6.17
CA VAL A 559 -25.29 8.83 -5.05
C VAL A 559 -23.83 9.10 -5.43
N GLY A 560 -23.10 8.10 -5.93
CA GLY A 560 -21.70 8.26 -6.33
C GLY A 560 -21.48 9.21 -7.50
N THR A 561 -22.48 9.33 -8.43
CA THR A 561 -22.43 10.34 -9.49
C THR A 561 -22.61 11.74 -8.91
N ALA A 562 -23.56 11.92 -8.01
CA ALA A 562 -23.79 13.21 -7.37
C ALA A 562 -22.57 13.65 -6.54
N ILE A 563 -21.93 12.72 -5.80
CA ILE A 563 -20.69 13.02 -5.07
C ILE A 563 -19.57 13.42 -6.04
N TYR A 564 -19.41 12.71 -7.18
CA TYR A 564 -18.41 13.07 -8.19
C TYR A 564 -18.61 14.50 -8.69
N ASP A 565 -19.84 14.88 -9.03
CA ASP A 565 -20.18 16.21 -9.51
C ASP A 565 -20.05 17.27 -8.40
N GLY A 566 -20.37 16.89 -7.14
CA GLY A 566 -20.18 17.74 -5.96
C GLY A 566 -18.72 18.08 -5.69
N VAL A 567 -17.80 17.11 -5.88
CA VAL A 567 -16.35 17.38 -5.75
C VAL A 567 -15.87 18.37 -6.81
N GLU A 568 -16.33 18.22 -8.06
CA GLU A 568 -15.97 19.15 -9.15
C GLU A 568 -16.46 20.58 -8.87
N SER A 569 -17.65 20.71 -8.29
CA SER A 569 -18.27 22.00 -7.98
C SER A 569 -17.64 22.68 -6.75
N ALA A 570 -17.33 21.90 -5.71
CA ALA A 570 -16.82 22.42 -4.44
C ALA A 570 -15.40 22.99 -4.57
N PHE A 571 -14.53 22.35 -5.36
CA PHE A 571 -13.11 22.73 -5.49
C PHE A 571 -12.67 22.84 -6.95
N PRO A 572 -13.11 23.88 -7.68
CA PRO A 572 -12.87 24.02 -9.11
C PRO A 572 -11.39 24.24 -9.48
N ARG A 573 -10.61 24.94 -8.65
CA ARG A 573 -9.17 25.16 -8.91
C ARG A 573 -8.35 23.89 -8.85
N GLN A 574 -8.61 23.03 -7.89
CA GLN A 574 -7.96 21.73 -7.74
C GLN A 574 -8.32 20.80 -8.91
N THR A 575 -9.57 20.88 -9.37
CA THR A 575 -10.03 20.18 -10.58
C THR A 575 -9.29 20.68 -11.82
N GLN A 576 -9.12 22.00 -11.98
CA GLN A 576 -8.34 22.59 -13.07
C GLN A 576 -6.86 22.17 -13.02
N ALA A 577 -6.24 22.10 -11.82
CA ALA A 577 -4.87 21.62 -11.67
C ALA A 577 -4.74 20.15 -12.12
N LYS A 578 -5.69 19.30 -11.74
CA LYS A 578 -5.74 17.89 -12.20
C LYS A 578 -5.80 17.79 -13.73
N GLU A 579 -6.64 18.58 -14.38
CA GLU A 579 -6.75 18.59 -15.85
C GLU A 579 -5.51 19.20 -16.53
N ALA A 580 -4.90 20.22 -15.94
CA ALA A 580 -3.64 20.78 -16.42
C ALA A 580 -2.49 19.76 -16.38
N LEU A 581 -2.39 18.96 -15.30
CA LEU A 581 -1.41 17.87 -15.20
C LEU A 581 -1.64 16.79 -16.27
N LYS A 582 -2.90 16.44 -16.57
CA LYS A 582 -3.23 15.51 -17.66
C LYS A 582 -2.81 16.04 -19.02
N ALA A 583 -3.15 17.28 -19.33
CA ALA A 583 -2.72 17.94 -20.56
C ALA A 583 -1.19 18.00 -20.67
N GLY A 584 -0.51 18.32 -19.55
CA GLY A 584 0.94 18.35 -19.48
C GLY A 584 1.60 17.01 -19.76
N VAL A 585 1.14 15.94 -19.14
CA VAL A 585 1.73 14.60 -19.39
C VAL A 585 1.50 14.12 -20.82
N GLU A 586 0.37 14.48 -21.43
CA GLU A 586 0.13 14.17 -22.84
C GLU A 586 1.10 14.91 -23.76
N GLU A 587 1.43 16.19 -23.43
CA GLU A 587 2.44 16.97 -24.14
C GLU A 587 3.84 16.36 -23.95
N ALA A 588 4.21 15.99 -22.71
CA ALA A 588 5.47 15.32 -22.41
C ALA A 588 5.64 14.04 -23.26
N LEU A 589 4.59 13.23 -23.40
CA LEU A 589 4.60 12.02 -24.21
C LEU A 589 4.73 12.30 -25.73
N ARG A 590 4.16 13.42 -26.20
CA ARG A 590 4.35 13.86 -27.60
C ARG A 590 5.81 14.24 -27.88
N ASN A 591 6.43 14.95 -26.93
CA ASN A 591 7.79 15.49 -27.06
C ASN A 591 8.88 14.48 -26.76
N ASN A 592 8.58 13.36 -26.10
CA ASN A 592 9.54 12.34 -25.64
C ASN A 592 9.90 11.27 -26.70
N GLY A 593 9.67 11.54 -27.99
CA GLY A 593 10.01 10.61 -29.06
C GLY A 593 9.33 9.24 -28.97
N GLY A 594 8.15 9.17 -28.31
CA GLY A 594 7.36 7.96 -28.17
C GLY A 594 7.83 7.01 -27.05
N LYS A 595 8.71 7.47 -26.16
CA LYS A 595 9.13 6.72 -24.95
C LYS A 595 8.11 6.88 -23.83
N ALA A 596 8.04 5.87 -22.93
CA ALA A 596 7.09 5.86 -21.84
C ALA A 596 7.54 6.63 -20.60
N LEU A 597 8.85 6.85 -20.39
CA LEU A 597 9.38 7.49 -19.20
C LEU A 597 9.11 9.01 -19.19
N VAL A 598 8.36 9.49 -18.19
CA VAL A 598 8.12 10.91 -17.94
C VAL A 598 8.70 11.26 -16.57
N THR A 599 9.34 12.43 -16.43
CA THR A 599 10.04 12.86 -15.20
C THR A 599 9.74 14.29 -14.85
N TRP A 600 9.78 14.62 -13.55
CA TRP A 600 9.72 15.98 -13.00
C TRP A 600 10.55 16.05 -11.72
N LYS A 601 10.95 17.24 -11.31
CA LYS A 601 11.68 17.48 -10.05
C LYS A 601 10.74 17.99 -8.96
N THR A 602 11.00 17.58 -7.73
CA THR A 602 10.35 18.11 -6.53
C THR A 602 11.27 19.06 -5.77
N ALA A 603 10.72 19.84 -4.85
CA ALA A 603 11.47 20.77 -3.99
C ALA A 603 12.61 20.11 -3.21
N SER A 604 12.49 18.82 -2.86
CA SER A 604 13.56 18.07 -2.20
C SER A 604 14.77 17.73 -3.11
N GLY A 605 14.71 18.10 -4.39
CA GLY A 605 15.70 17.73 -5.42
C GLY A 605 15.52 16.34 -5.99
N PHE A 606 14.54 15.57 -5.49
CA PHE A 606 14.23 14.23 -6.01
C PHE A 606 13.63 14.33 -7.42
N THR A 607 14.11 13.48 -8.33
CA THR A 607 13.52 13.35 -9.67
C THR A 607 12.44 12.27 -9.64
N ALA A 608 11.19 12.69 -9.54
CA ALA A 608 10.05 11.79 -9.64
C ALA A 608 9.85 11.32 -11.08
N PHE A 609 9.30 10.13 -11.26
CA PHE A 609 9.04 9.59 -12.59
C PHE A 609 7.82 8.68 -12.62
N GLN A 610 7.22 8.59 -13.79
CA GLN A 610 6.26 7.54 -14.13
C GLN A 610 6.66 6.87 -15.45
N ASP A 611 6.57 5.53 -15.47
CA ASP A 611 6.87 4.69 -16.62
C ASP A 611 5.74 3.67 -16.80
N TYR A 612 4.71 4.07 -17.54
CA TYR A 612 3.62 3.19 -17.91
C TYR A 612 3.84 2.66 -19.33
N SER A 613 4.82 1.77 -19.42
CA SER A 613 5.16 1.09 -20.66
C SER A 613 4.08 0.09 -21.06
N ARG A 614 3.86 -0.06 -22.37
CA ARG A 614 2.94 -1.06 -22.90
C ARG A 614 3.35 -2.46 -22.50
N ILE A 615 2.40 -3.24 -22.02
CA ILE A 615 2.60 -4.64 -21.63
C ILE A 615 2.06 -5.53 -22.75
N GLU A 616 2.93 -6.37 -23.31
CA GLU A 616 2.53 -7.46 -24.22
C GLU A 616 2.64 -8.78 -23.49
N THR A 617 1.65 -9.66 -23.70
CA THR A 617 1.67 -11.01 -23.13
C THR A 617 2.37 -11.98 -24.09
N GLY A 618 3.51 -12.49 -23.68
CA GLY A 618 4.16 -13.62 -24.33
C GLY A 618 3.68 -14.95 -23.74
N ARG A 619 3.79 -16.03 -24.50
CA ARG A 619 3.54 -17.40 -24.03
C ARG A 619 4.77 -18.25 -24.24
N VAL A 620 5.08 -19.09 -23.26
CA VAL A 620 6.21 -20.03 -23.29
C VAL A 620 5.72 -21.42 -22.95
N ASN A 621 6.12 -22.42 -23.73
CA ASN A 621 5.90 -23.81 -23.44
C ASN A 621 7.14 -24.34 -22.71
N CYS A 622 6.96 -24.84 -21.50
CA CYS A 622 8.01 -25.37 -20.64
C CYS A 622 7.69 -26.79 -20.20
N SER A 623 8.71 -27.55 -19.84
CA SER A 623 8.51 -28.81 -19.13
C SER A 623 8.49 -28.55 -17.62
N PHE A 624 7.44 -29.04 -16.94
CA PHE A 624 7.35 -29.02 -15.48
C PHE A 624 6.99 -30.44 -15.00
N ALA A 625 7.88 -31.05 -14.26
CA ALA A 625 7.73 -32.45 -13.80
C ALA A 625 7.36 -33.43 -14.94
N GLY A 626 8.03 -33.32 -16.09
CA GLY A 626 7.79 -34.17 -17.26
C GLY A 626 6.52 -33.87 -18.06
N LYS A 627 5.68 -32.94 -17.63
CA LYS A 627 4.50 -32.47 -18.37
C LYS A 627 4.77 -31.15 -19.09
N LEU A 628 4.23 -31.03 -20.31
CA LEU A 628 4.27 -29.74 -21.02
C LEU A 628 3.26 -28.79 -20.41
N VAL A 629 3.72 -27.62 -19.96
CA VAL A 629 2.89 -26.54 -19.45
C VAL A 629 3.08 -25.28 -20.31
N GLN A 630 2.01 -24.53 -20.55
CA GLN A 630 2.08 -23.25 -21.21
C GLN A 630 1.94 -22.16 -20.18
N LEU A 631 2.92 -21.27 -20.08
CA LEU A 631 2.97 -20.15 -19.16
C LEU A 631 2.90 -18.83 -19.93
N SER A 632 2.22 -17.85 -19.33
CA SER A 632 2.18 -16.47 -19.82
C SER A 632 3.22 -15.63 -19.09
N PHE A 633 3.88 -14.72 -19.79
CA PHE A 633 4.79 -13.75 -19.21
C PHE A 633 4.57 -12.36 -19.82
N GLN A 634 4.93 -11.32 -19.06
CA GLN A 634 4.78 -9.93 -19.49
C GLN A 634 6.09 -9.42 -20.11
N LEU A 635 5.96 -8.75 -21.24
CA LEU A 635 7.01 -7.98 -21.89
C LEU A 635 6.67 -6.51 -21.78
N PHE A 636 7.56 -5.74 -21.18
CA PHE A 636 7.45 -4.30 -21.16
C PHE A 636 8.09 -3.73 -22.43
N ILE A 637 7.31 -3.03 -23.22
CA ILE A 637 7.74 -2.40 -24.46
C ILE A 637 7.78 -0.90 -24.18
N ASP A 638 8.89 -0.25 -24.49
CA ASP A 638 9.08 1.21 -24.32
C ASP A 638 8.20 2.00 -25.31
N LYS A 639 6.88 1.83 -25.13
CA LYS A 639 5.81 2.59 -25.77
C LYS A 639 4.80 3.01 -24.71
N PRO A 640 4.40 4.27 -24.65
CA PRO A 640 3.53 4.75 -23.58
C PRO A 640 2.11 4.19 -23.66
N MET A 641 1.57 3.79 -22.54
CA MET A 641 0.15 3.59 -22.28
C MET A 641 -0.47 4.95 -21.94
N LYS A 642 -0.86 5.75 -22.94
CA LYS A 642 -1.32 7.14 -22.75
C LYS A 642 -2.41 7.28 -21.70
N SER A 643 -3.41 6.38 -21.73
CA SER A 643 -4.50 6.38 -20.74
C SER A 643 -4.00 6.19 -19.30
N ASP A 644 -2.99 5.34 -19.10
CA ASP A 644 -2.48 5.05 -17.76
C ASP A 644 -1.59 6.20 -17.26
N HIS A 645 -0.84 6.84 -18.16
CA HIS A 645 -0.11 8.07 -17.87
C HIS A 645 -1.05 9.21 -17.46
N SER A 646 -2.11 9.45 -18.22
CA SER A 646 -3.11 10.47 -17.93
C SER A 646 -3.81 10.22 -16.60
N LYS A 647 -4.20 8.96 -16.32
CA LYS A 647 -4.83 8.59 -15.03
C LYS A 647 -3.89 8.65 -13.84
N GLY A 648 -2.60 8.37 -14.03
CA GLY A 648 -1.66 8.28 -12.92
C GLY A 648 -1.03 9.61 -12.53
N ILE A 649 -1.02 10.62 -13.42
CA ILE A 649 -0.20 11.82 -13.20
C ILE A 649 -0.63 12.65 -11.99
N SER A 650 -1.93 12.84 -11.77
CA SER A 650 -2.41 13.63 -10.63
C SER A 650 -1.99 13.00 -9.30
N ALA A 651 -2.22 11.69 -9.14
CA ALA A 651 -1.78 10.95 -7.96
C ALA A 651 -0.26 10.99 -7.79
N ASN A 652 0.50 10.77 -8.88
CA ASN A 652 1.95 10.74 -8.80
C ASN A 652 2.55 12.12 -8.50
N PHE A 653 1.96 13.19 -9.03
CA PHE A 653 2.35 14.56 -8.69
C PHE A 653 2.12 14.85 -7.21
N VAL A 654 0.89 14.67 -6.71
CA VAL A 654 0.54 14.90 -5.30
C VAL A 654 1.44 14.08 -4.38
N HIS A 655 1.59 12.78 -4.65
CA HIS A 655 2.44 11.90 -3.85
C HIS A 655 3.93 12.25 -3.93
N SER A 656 4.38 12.94 -4.98
CA SER A 656 5.76 13.41 -5.03
C SER A 656 5.97 14.67 -4.21
N GLN A 657 4.94 15.51 -4.07
CA GLN A 657 5.00 16.68 -3.20
C GLN A 657 4.91 16.29 -1.72
N ASP A 658 4.01 15.36 -1.35
CA ASP A 658 3.96 14.87 0.03
C ASP A 658 5.25 14.13 0.43
N ALA A 659 5.88 13.41 -0.49
CA ALA A 659 7.18 12.78 -0.26
C ALA A 659 8.31 13.79 -0.08
N ALA A 660 8.27 14.91 -0.82
CA ALA A 660 9.20 16.01 -0.63
C ALA A 660 9.00 16.66 0.74
N LEU A 661 7.74 16.93 1.11
CA LEU A 661 7.38 17.50 2.42
C LEU A 661 7.87 16.61 3.56
N LEU A 662 7.60 15.31 3.51
CA LEU A 662 8.08 14.35 4.51
C LEU A 662 9.61 14.33 4.59
N SER A 663 10.30 14.24 3.46
CA SER A 663 11.77 14.18 3.42
C SER A 663 12.41 15.45 3.99
N LEU A 664 11.90 16.62 3.61
CA LEU A 664 12.42 17.89 4.07
C LEU A 664 12.10 18.15 5.55
N THR A 665 10.90 17.78 6.01
CA THR A 665 10.53 17.86 7.44
C THR A 665 11.46 16.99 8.30
N ILE A 666 11.74 15.75 7.88
CA ILE A 666 12.72 14.88 8.61
C ILE A 666 14.10 15.53 8.63
N ALA A 667 14.59 16.05 7.49
CA ALA A 667 15.90 16.68 7.42
C ALA A 667 15.99 17.91 8.34
N ASN A 668 14.99 18.78 8.30
CA ASN A 668 14.93 19.98 9.14
C ASN A 668 14.83 19.65 10.64
N LEU A 669 14.00 18.68 11.02
CA LEU A 669 13.92 18.19 12.40
C LEU A 669 15.23 17.58 12.87
N ALA A 670 15.91 16.80 12.03
CA ALA A 670 17.21 16.23 12.35
C ALA A 670 18.28 17.30 12.58
N GLU A 671 18.28 18.38 11.79
CA GLU A 671 19.15 19.56 12.00
C GLU A 671 18.84 20.27 13.31
N LYS A 672 17.55 20.33 13.71
CA LYS A 672 17.10 20.84 15.03
C LYS A 672 17.34 19.86 16.19
N GLY A 673 17.94 18.69 15.94
CA GLY A 673 18.38 17.73 16.95
C GLY A 673 17.45 16.56 17.25
N VAL A 674 16.30 16.44 16.59
CA VAL A 674 15.38 15.31 16.72
C VAL A 674 16.04 14.03 16.18
N LYS A 675 15.90 12.92 16.91
CA LYS A 675 16.56 11.64 16.61
C LYS A 675 15.61 10.45 16.47
N SER A 676 14.35 10.65 16.78
CA SER A 676 13.35 9.57 16.78
C SER A 676 12.21 9.92 15.85
N PHE A 677 12.05 9.15 14.79
CA PHE A 677 11.06 9.37 13.73
C PHE A 677 10.25 8.12 13.49
N MET A 678 8.93 8.24 13.36
CA MET A 678 8.05 7.22 12.81
C MET A 678 7.08 7.90 11.83
N MET A 679 7.52 8.04 10.59
CA MET A 679 6.86 8.84 9.55
C MET A 679 6.22 7.96 8.48
N ILE A 680 4.96 8.23 8.14
CA ILE A 680 4.18 7.41 7.22
C ILE A 680 3.44 8.33 6.25
N HIS A 681 4.07 8.67 5.14
CA HIS A 681 3.53 9.52 4.09
C HIS A 681 3.01 10.88 4.58
N ASP A 682 1.76 10.95 5.04
CA ASP A 682 1.06 12.13 5.57
C ASP A 682 0.84 12.07 7.10
N GLN A 683 1.36 11.04 7.78
CA GLN A 683 1.40 10.92 9.23
C GLN A 683 2.82 11.15 9.73
N PHE A 684 3.00 12.04 10.69
CA PHE A 684 4.28 12.45 11.26
C PHE A 684 4.31 12.13 12.74
N SER A 685 5.26 11.31 13.19
CA SER A 685 5.38 10.95 14.59
C SER A 685 6.80 11.13 15.11
N VAL A 686 6.92 11.75 16.28
CA VAL A 686 8.15 11.98 17.04
C VAL A 686 7.92 11.60 18.51
N ASN A 687 8.91 11.82 19.39
CA ASN A 687 8.70 11.74 20.84
C ASN A 687 7.67 12.76 21.30
N ALA A 688 6.99 12.46 22.40
CA ALA A 688 5.94 13.32 22.95
C ALA A 688 6.43 14.76 23.23
N GLU A 689 7.65 14.94 23.70
CA GLU A 689 8.24 16.28 23.99
C GLU A 689 8.51 17.07 22.71
N GLU A 690 8.77 16.40 21.57
CA GLU A 690 9.18 17.02 20.31
C GLU A 690 8.00 17.38 19.39
N THR A 691 6.76 17.13 19.82
CA THR A 691 5.54 17.28 18.98
C THR A 691 5.29 18.74 18.57
N SER A 692 5.50 19.70 19.47
CA SER A 692 5.36 21.12 19.16
C SER A 692 6.41 21.60 18.14
N LEU A 693 7.66 21.13 18.29
CA LEU A 693 8.73 21.38 17.33
C LEU A 693 8.46 20.74 15.97
N LEU A 694 7.82 19.55 15.94
CA LEU A 694 7.36 18.92 14.71
C LEU A 694 6.35 19.81 14.00
N LEU A 695 5.33 20.31 14.69
CA LEU A 695 4.28 21.13 14.09
C LEU A 695 4.86 22.44 13.49
N GLU A 696 5.72 23.13 14.25
CA GLU A 696 6.40 24.34 13.76
C GLU A 696 7.27 24.04 12.53
N THR A 697 8.14 23.02 12.61
CA THR A 697 9.02 22.64 11.51
C THR A 697 8.26 22.17 10.28
N PHE A 698 7.13 21.49 10.47
CA PHE A 698 6.26 21.11 9.37
C PHE A 698 5.70 22.34 8.62
N LYS A 699 5.21 23.34 9.34
CA LYS A 699 4.70 24.61 8.75
C LYS A 699 5.80 25.35 7.98
N GLU A 700 6.97 25.52 8.58
CA GLU A 700 8.15 26.12 7.93
C GLU A 700 8.50 25.38 6.62
N THR A 701 8.51 24.05 6.67
CA THR A 701 8.83 23.21 5.51
C THR A 701 7.73 23.27 4.45
N PHE A 702 6.47 23.35 4.86
CA PHE A 702 5.33 23.49 3.94
C PHE A 702 5.44 24.82 3.17
N ILE A 703 5.74 25.93 3.86
CA ILE A 703 5.98 27.24 3.25
C ILE A 703 7.17 27.15 2.30
N GLU A 704 8.31 26.62 2.74
CA GLU A 704 9.52 26.47 1.92
C GLU A 704 9.22 25.79 0.57
N ILE A 705 8.40 24.74 0.58
CA ILE A 705 8.06 23.99 -0.64
C ILE A 705 7.09 24.77 -1.53
N PHE A 706 6.01 25.28 -0.94
CA PHE A 706 4.89 25.81 -1.72
C PHE A 706 4.98 27.32 -1.97
N GLU A 707 5.98 28.00 -1.45
CA GLU A 707 6.32 29.36 -1.90
C GLU A 707 6.74 29.35 -3.38
N GLU A 708 7.40 28.29 -3.82
CA GLU A 708 7.79 28.04 -5.19
C GLU A 708 6.65 27.47 -6.06
N ASP A 709 6.68 27.74 -7.37
CA ASP A 709 5.65 27.29 -8.34
C ASP A 709 5.80 25.81 -8.72
N GLN A 710 5.57 24.91 -7.78
CA GLN A 710 5.74 23.46 -7.98
C GLN A 710 4.89 22.91 -9.15
N LEU A 711 3.67 23.42 -9.32
CA LEU A 711 2.79 23.03 -10.43
C LEU A 711 3.32 23.55 -11.77
N GLY A 712 3.64 24.84 -11.84
CA GLY A 712 4.17 25.45 -13.06
C GLY A 712 5.52 24.89 -13.48
N ASP A 713 6.42 24.59 -12.54
CA ASP A 713 7.71 23.93 -12.83
C ASP A 713 7.50 22.54 -13.41
N THR A 714 6.56 21.77 -12.86
CA THR A 714 6.20 20.45 -13.39
C THR A 714 5.60 20.58 -14.79
N LEU A 715 4.69 21.53 -15.03
CA LEU A 715 4.09 21.74 -16.35
C LEU A 715 5.11 22.23 -17.38
N ARG A 716 6.06 23.08 -16.97
CA ARG A 716 7.21 23.50 -17.82
C ARG A 716 8.12 22.30 -18.17
N ALA A 717 8.40 21.42 -17.20
CA ALA A 717 9.16 20.20 -17.43
C ALA A 717 8.45 19.26 -18.44
N PHE A 718 7.13 19.30 -18.51
CA PHE A 718 6.33 18.55 -19.49
C PHE A 718 6.24 19.24 -20.86
N GLY A 719 6.71 20.48 -20.98
CA GLY A 719 6.75 21.23 -22.25
C GLY A 719 5.64 22.27 -22.41
N LEU A 720 4.82 22.52 -21.38
CA LEU A 720 3.83 23.61 -21.39
C LEU A 720 4.52 24.94 -21.04
N GLN A 721 4.24 25.98 -21.80
CA GLN A 721 4.89 27.28 -21.62
C GLN A 721 4.35 28.08 -20.43
N THR A 722 3.09 27.84 -20.07
CA THR A 722 2.38 28.58 -19.00
C THR A 722 1.62 27.63 -18.10
N ASN A 723 1.43 28.04 -16.84
CA ASN A 723 0.50 27.38 -15.93
C ASN A 723 -0.93 27.92 -16.23
N PRO A 724 -1.83 27.09 -16.79
CA PRO A 724 -3.17 27.56 -17.18
C PRO A 724 -4.10 27.81 -15.97
N VAL A 725 -3.76 27.33 -14.79
CA VAL A 725 -4.59 27.45 -13.58
C VAL A 725 -4.41 28.81 -12.93
N GLY A 726 -3.19 29.37 -13.00
CA GLY A 726 -2.82 30.59 -12.29
C GLY A 726 -2.84 30.41 -10.76
N TYR A 727 -2.64 31.52 -10.06
CA TYR A 727 -2.73 31.55 -8.60
C TYR A 727 -4.07 32.16 -8.15
N GLY A 728 -4.61 31.60 -7.05
CA GLY A 728 -5.65 32.24 -6.25
C GLY A 728 -5.05 33.22 -5.24
N ASP A 729 -5.84 33.57 -4.23
CA ASP A 729 -5.54 34.64 -3.28
C ASP A 729 -4.91 34.14 -1.97
N LEU A 730 -4.58 32.84 -1.84
CA LEU A 730 -3.94 32.28 -0.65
C LEU A 730 -2.52 32.83 -0.49
N ASP A 731 -2.26 33.54 0.61
CA ASP A 731 -0.89 33.77 1.07
C ASP A 731 -0.37 32.54 1.80
N ILE A 732 0.69 31.94 1.27
CA ILE A 732 1.25 30.72 1.86
C ILE A 732 1.88 30.98 3.24
N GLN A 733 2.22 32.22 3.57
CA GLN A 733 2.77 32.60 4.86
C GLN A 733 1.71 32.45 5.99
N ASP A 734 0.40 32.53 5.67
CA ASP A 734 -0.68 32.31 6.63
C ASP A 734 -0.67 30.90 7.23
N VAL A 735 0.06 29.96 6.62
CA VAL A 735 0.28 28.59 7.14
C VAL A 735 0.93 28.62 8.53
N MET A 736 1.75 29.62 8.85
CA MET A 736 2.36 29.73 10.18
C MET A 736 1.33 29.82 11.31
N GLU A 737 0.18 30.44 11.03
CA GLU A 737 -0.90 30.59 12.01
C GLU A 737 -1.83 29.37 12.10
N ALA A 738 -1.68 28.38 11.17
CA ALA A 738 -2.55 27.22 11.12
C ALA A 738 -2.44 26.36 12.39
N LYS A 739 -3.57 26.03 13.03
CA LYS A 739 -3.61 25.20 14.23
C LYS A 739 -3.66 23.70 13.93
N TYR A 740 -4.30 23.31 12.83
CA TYR A 740 -4.71 21.90 12.55
C TYR A 740 -4.21 21.39 11.19
N ILE A 741 -3.13 21.95 10.64
CA ILE A 741 -2.57 21.49 9.35
C ILE A 741 -2.16 20.02 9.40
N ILE A 742 -1.62 19.60 10.54
CA ILE A 742 -1.50 18.21 11.02
C ILE A 742 -2.01 18.15 12.45
N SER A 743 -2.80 17.12 12.82
CA SER A 743 -3.42 17.11 14.15
C SER A 743 -3.78 15.70 14.65
#